data_9da1e3ae37cdf7da03bd342b26eb5995
#
_entry.id   9da1e3ae37cdf7da03bd342b26eb5995
#
_cell.length_a   1.000
_cell.length_b   1.000
_cell.length_c   1.000
_cell.angle_alpha   90.00
_cell.angle_beta   90.00
_cell.angle_gamma   90.00
#
_symmetry.space_group_name_H-M   'P 1'
#
loop_
_entity.id
_entity.type
_entity.pdbx_description
1 polymer ?
#
loop_
_entity_poly.entity_id
_entity_poly.type
_entity_poly.pdbx_seq_one_letter_code
_entity_poly.pdbx_strand_id
1 'polypeptide(L)'
;MRKLYVKLAVVNIRNNRQLYLPYLLAGVFSAAMFYLVMSIQDNPGLEQMRGGANVAVTLLLGVIIVGLFAAIFLFYTNSFIMKRRKRELSVYNILGMEKKHIAKVLFLEMLFTAAVTIGGGLAFGIAFGKLMTMLLYRMTGFNQSVPFTISLTGCHHTLVLFGCIYAVTLFYNFMQIKLSNPMELLHSANAGEREPKTKVLLAVVGAAALGGGYYLALTVADAVSAITMFFVAVLLVILGTYCLFTAGSIAVLKLLRKNKSYYYKSRHFTTVSGMIYRMKQNAVGLANICILSTMVLVTVSTTLCMYLGVEDALKRRFVHEVSVVSYYNAMPEHPEEVDALAEASLKDSGRVLTGHSAMLNMSLTAVRTDDGFSVTGIGAGTDYSISDVVLLTILPKSDWENYTGETVGKLGSGEIAMAASSAYEKGTLTLDNETYQVKQICAYPETDHDYLDDMADDSVFMIVPDREALGQIFTELKQNWDEERVRLQIKYNMALDIDGTAEEKVAAENTLHAAITAYNDGHPSDDAKDSYSRTYVECRAQNRDEYYSLNGGLLFIGLFLGAMFLMVTVLIIFYKQISEGYEDKERYAIMEKVGMSNAEVKRSIRTQILTVFFLPIGAAVLHVVMAFPMIKWILAAFSLNNTTLFALCVAVTALVFLLIYLLVFALTSRSYYKIVGNQV
;
A
#
# COMPACT_ATOMS: atom_id res chain seq x y z
N MET A 1 19.51 38.96 31.12
CA MET A 1 19.07 38.69 29.74
C MET A 1 18.69 37.22 29.46
N ARG A 2 19.48 36.19 29.86
CA ARG A 2 19.09 34.78 29.66
C ARG A 2 17.71 34.40 30.22
N LYS A 3 17.39 34.77 31.47
CA LYS A 3 16.08 34.53 32.12
C LYS A 3 14.90 35.15 31.34
N LEU A 4 15.13 36.32 30.68
CA LEU A 4 14.11 37.00 29.88
C LEU A 4 13.73 36.22 28.62
N TYR A 5 14.73 35.67 27.86
CA TYR A 5 14.44 34.90 26.67
C TYR A 5 13.69 33.60 26.98
N VAL A 6 14.05 32.89 28.05
CA VAL A 6 13.33 31.70 28.52
C VAL A 6 11.88 32.06 28.92
N LYS A 7 11.68 33.14 29.68
CA LYS A 7 10.35 33.61 30.06
C LYS A 7 9.51 33.98 28.84
N LEU A 8 10.09 34.67 27.86
CA LEU A 8 9.42 35.01 26.59
C LEU A 8 9.03 33.74 25.80
N ALA A 9 9.92 32.76 25.67
CA ALA A 9 9.65 31.53 24.98
C ALA A 9 8.47 30.76 25.63
N VAL A 10 8.46 30.61 26.95
CA VAL A 10 7.39 29.91 27.67
C VAL A 10 6.06 30.66 27.55
N VAL A 11 6.08 31.99 27.73
CA VAL A 11 4.89 32.85 27.60
C VAL A 11 4.33 32.79 26.19
N ASN A 12 5.16 32.83 25.19
CA ASN A 12 4.74 32.69 23.76
C ASN A 12 4.05 31.37 23.50
N ILE A 13 4.62 30.26 23.93
CA ILE A 13 3.99 28.92 23.80
C ILE A 13 2.64 28.92 24.53
N ARG A 14 2.57 29.44 25.74
CA ARG A 14 1.35 29.48 26.56
C ARG A 14 0.26 30.38 25.95
N ASN A 15 0.62 31.54 25.46
CA ASN A 15 -0.31 32.47 24.82
C ASN A 15 -0.84 31.95 23.51
N ASN A 16 0.00 31.23 22.74
CA ASN A 16 -0.35 30.59 21.48
C ASN A 16 -0.72 29.12 21.63
N ARG A 17 -1.26 28.71 22.80
CA ARG A 17 -1.58 27.30 23.11
C ARG A 17 -2.49 26.65 22.08
N GLN A 18 -3.39 27.37 21.45
CA GLN A 18 -4.29 26.86 20.41
C GLN A 18 -3.53 26.38 19.16
N LEU A 19 -2.34 26.93 18.91
CA LEU A 19 -1.47 26.52 17.80
C LEU A 19 -0.43 25.47 18.23
N TYR A 20 0.18 25.66 19.42
CA TYR A 20 1.26 24.79 19.88
C TYR A 20 0.77 23.45 20.43
N LEU A 21 -0.39 23.39 21.14
CA LEU A 21 -0.86 22.15 21.75
C LEU A 21 -1.11 21.03 20.73
N PRO A 22 -1.84 21.28 19.61
CA PRO A 22 -1.99 20.23 18.58
C PRO A 22 -0.67 19.83 17.93
N TYR A 23 0.25 20.77 17.74
CA TYR A 23 1.60 20.49 17.22
C TYR A 23 2.40 19.59 18.14
N LEU A 24 2.41 19.88 19.44
CA LEU A 24 3.07 19.07 20.46
C LEU A 24 2.47 17.65 20.52
N LEU A 25 1.13 17.55 20.55
CA LEU A 25 0.45 16.25 20.56
C LEU A 25 0.80 15.41 19.32
N ALA A 26 0.83 16.03 18.17
CA ALA A 26 1.21 15.37 16.93
C ALA A 26 2.68 14.94 16.92
N GLY A 27 3.57 15.80 17.42
CA GLY A 27 4.98 15.45 17.56
C GLY A 27 5.19 14.27 18.52
N VAL A 28 4.52 14.30 19.69
CA VAL A 28 4.52 13.18 20.66
C VAL A 28 4.01 11.90 20.01
N PHE A 29 2.88 11.97 19.31
CA PHE A 29 2.31 10.81 18.64
C PHE A 29 3.23 10.26 17.56
N SER A 30 3.80 11.12 16.70
CA SER A 30 4.73 10.70 15.65
C SER A 30 6.01 10.07 16.21
N ALA A 31 6.58 10.65 17.28
CA ALA A 31 7.76 10.11 17.94
C ALA A 31 7.44 8.78 18.64
N ALA A 32 6.27 8.65 19.26
CA ALA A 32 5.82 7.40 19.87
C ALA A 32 5.64 6.31 18.83
N MET A 33 4.98 6.61 17.69
CA MET A 33 4.76 5.65 16.61
C MET A 33 6.09 5.16 16.00
N PHE A 34 7.03 6.08 15.77
CA PHE A 34 8.35 5.73 15.28
C PHE A 34 9.10 4.81 16.26
N TYR A 35 9.11 5.18 17.55
CA TYR A 35 9.72 4.36 18.59
C TYR A 35 9.08 2.97 18.68
N LEU A 36 7.75 2.89 18.62
CA LEU A 36 7.02 1.63 18.71
C LEU A 36 7.41 0.66 17.59
N VAL A 37 7.40 1.12 16.33
CA VAL A 37 7.78 0.27 15.19
C VAL A 37 9.24 -0.15 15.31
N MET A 38 10.13 0.77 15.69
CA MET A 38 11.56 0.50 15.87
C MET A 38 11.84 -0.46 17.03
N SER A 39 11.13 -0.31 18.14
CA SER A 39 11.24 -1.19 19.32
C SER A 39 10.75 -2.61 19.03
N ILE A 40 9.72 -2.76 18.21
CA ILE A 40 9.21 -4.08 17.80
C ILE A 40 10.20 -4.74 16.84
N GLN A 41 10.75 -3.98 15.88
CA GLN A 41 11.76 -4.50 14.95
C GLN A 41 13.02 -5.02 15.67
N ASP A 42 13.41 -4.38 16.77
CA ASP A 42 14.57 -4.74 17.61
C ASP A 42 14.26 -5.88 18.62
N ASN A 43 13.08 -6.48 18.53
CA ASN A 43 12.64 -7.50 19.48
C ASN A 43 13.21 -8.89 19.10
N PRO A 44 14.01 -9.54 19.97
CA PRO A 44 14.56 -10.88 19.70
C PRO A 44 13.50 -11.97 19.45
N GLY A 45 12.27 -11.76 19.90
CA GLY A 45 11.17 -12.69 19.67
C GLY A 45 10.78 -12.82 18.19
N LEU A 46 11.12 -11.83 17.35
CA LEU A 46 10.89 -11.93 15.89
C LEU A 46 11.77 -13.02 15.25
N GLU A 47 12.99 -13.23 15.74
CA GLU A 47 13.89 -14.27 15.21
C GLU A 47 13.37 -15.69 15.50
N GLN A 48 12.57 -15.85 16.57
CA GLN A 48 11.97 -17.12 16.95
C GLN A 48 10.63 -17.38 16.25
N MET A 49 10.11 -16.38 15.58
CA MET A 49 8.82 -16.46 14.90
C MET A 49 9.01 -17.03 13.49
N ARG A 50 8.18 -18.00 13.10
CA ARG A 50 8.10 -18.44 11.70
C ARG A 50 7.69 -17.27 10.81
N GLY A 51 8.41 -17.04 9.71
CA GLY A 51 8.22 -15.85 8.89
C GLY A 51 8.66 -14.53 9.54
N GLY A 52 9.34 -14.58 10.70
CA GLY A 52 9.80 -13.39 11.42
C GLY A 52 10.75 -12.50 10.62
N ALA A 53 11.54 -13.08 9.72
CA ALA A 53 12.37 -12.34 8.77
C ALA A 53 11.52 -11.45 7.85
N ASN A 54 10.39 -11.95 7.33
CA ASN A 54 9.47 -11.19 6.48
C ASN A 54 8.80 -10.06 7.27
N VAL A 55 8.43 -10.32 8.52
CA VAL A 55 7.89 -9.29 9.43
C VAL A 55 8.96 -8.22 9.71
N ALA A 56 10.20 -8.61 9.97
CA ALA A 56 11.29 -7.67 10.21
C ALA A 56 11.55 -6.74 9.02
N VAL A 57 11.53 -7.27 7.79
CA VAL A 57 11.64 -6.48 6.55
C VAL A 57 10.45 -5.53 6.41
N THR A 58 9.24 -6.00 6.67
CA THR A 58 8.02 -5.19 6.63
C THR A 58 8.09 -4.04 7.66
N LEU A 59 8.51 -4.34 8.89
CA LEU A 59 8.70 -3.33 9.93
C LEU A 59 9.79 -2.31 9.56
N LEU A 60 10.89 -2.75 8.94
CA LEU A 60 11.94 -1.84 8.46
C LEU A 60 11.41 -0.85 7.43
N LEU A 61 10.63 -1.32 6.45
CA LEU A 61 9.95 -0.43 5.51
C LEU A 61 8.99 0.52 6.24
N GLY A 62 8.25 0.00 7.23
CA GLY A 62 7.39 0.81 8.10
C GLY A 62 8.14 1.92 8.83
N VAL A 63 9.31 1.63 9.42
CA VAL A 63 10.18 2.63 10.09
C VAL A 63 10.57 3.73 9.13
N ILE A 64 11.01 3.39 7.91
CA ILE A 64 11.41 4.36 6.89
C ILE A 64 10.24 5.28 6.52
N ILE A 65 9.08 4.69 6.24
CA ILE A 65 7.90 5.43 5.82
C ILE A 65 7.38 6.32 6.97
N VAL A 66 7.25 5.79 8.19
CA VAL A 66 6.84 6.55 9.38
C VAL A 66 7.79 7.71 9.63
N GLY A 67 9.11 7.48 9.55
CA GLY A 67 10.12 8.53 9.72
C GLY A 67 10.03 9.64 8.67
N LEU A 68 9.87 9.26 7.40
CA LEU A 68 9.70 10.20 6.28
C LEU A 68 8.45 11.07 6.46
N PHE A 69 7.31 10.44 6.75
CA PHE A 69 6.06 11.16 6.96
C PHE A 69 6.09 12.03 8.21
N ALA A 70 6.72 11.59 9.30
CA ALA A 70 6.92 12.41 10.49
C ALA A 70 7.73 13.67 10.16
N ALA A 71 8.80 13.56 9.37
CA ALA A 71 9.61 14.69 8.93
C ALA A 71 8.81 15.68 8.09
N ILE A 72 8.13 15.20 7.03
CA ILE A 72 7.30 16.03 6.15
C ILE A 72 6.22 16.74 6.95
N PHE A 73 5.55 16.02 7.82
CA PHE A 73 4.42 16.51 8.58
C PHE A 73 4.82 17.56 9.62
N LEU A 74 5.85 17.31 10.44
CA LEU A 74 6.31 18.26 11.45
C LEU A 74 6.85 19.55 10.79
N PHE A 75 7.55 19.41 9.66
CA PHE A 75 8.01 20.55 8.88
C PHE A 75 6.84 21.37 8.31
N TYR A 76 5.83 20.72 7.74
CA TYR A 76 4.62 21.38 7.23
C TYR A 76 3.88 22.14 8.34
N THR A 77 3.65 21.49 9.47
CA THR A 77 2.93 22.08 10.60
C THR A 77 3.70 23.27 11.21
N ASN A 78 5.02 23.13 11.36
CA ASN A 78 5.86 24.23 11.80
C ASN A 78 5.83 25.43 10.84
N SER A 79 5.88 25.16 9.53
CA SER A 79 5.78 26.21 8.51
C SER A 79 4.46 26.98 8.62
N PHE A 80 3.36 26.28 8.92
CA PHE A 80 2.07 26.91 9.16
C PHE A 80 2.07 27.81 10.42
N ILE A 81 2.61 27.31 11.53
CA ILE A 81 2.75 28.09 12.79
C ILE A 81 3.61 29.32 12.54
N MET A 82 4.75 29.17 11.88
CA MET A 82 5.67 30.29 11.58
C MET A 82 5.04 31.34 10.68
N LYS A 83 4.26 30.94 9.67
CA LYS A 83 3.55 31.90 8.80
C LYS A 83 2.61 32.81 9.62
N ARG A 84 1.96 32.28 10.63
CA ARG A 84 1.07 33.05 11.50
C ARG A 84 1.82 33.93 12.50
N ARG A 85 2.92 33.41 13.07
CA ARG A 85 3.75 34.12 14.05
C ARG A 85 4.62 35.20 13.46
N LYS A 86 4.84 35.22 12.13
CA LYS A 86 5.61 36.29 11.47
C LYS A 86 5.15 37.69 11.86
N ARG A 87 3.84 37.89 12.02
CA ARG A 87 3.27 39.18 12.45
C ARG A 87 3.75 39.55 13.87
N GLU A 88 3.67 38.63 14.83
CA GLU A 88 4.12 38.85 16.22
C GLU A 88 5.62 39.13 16.26
N LEU A 89 6.42 38.36 15.49
CA LEU A 89 7.86 38.55 15.44
C LEU A 89 8.27 39.88 14.78
N SER A 90 7.47 40.37 13.83
CA SER A 90 7.67 41.68 13.22
C SER A 90 7.41 42.81 14.21
N VAL A 91 6.39 42.68 15.08
CA VAL A 91 6.11 43.65 16.16
C VAL A 91 7.31 43.71 17.13
N TYR A 92 7.90 42.59 17.52
CA TYR A 92 9.11 42.58 18.35
C TYR A 92 10.28 43.35 17.70
N ASN A 93 10.43 43.20 16.39
CA ASN A 93 11.50 43.92 15.66
C ASN A 93 11.24 45.43 15.62
N ILE A 94 9.99 45.88 15.44
CA ILE A 94 9.60 47.30 15.48
C ILE A 94 9.77 47.90 16.89
N LEU A 95 9.52 47.09 17.92
CA LEU A 95 9.77 47.49 19.30
C LEU A 95 11.24 47.52 19.71
N GLY A 96 12.17 47.33 18.72
CA GLY A 96 13.60 47.46 18.91
C GLY A 96 14.38 46.16 19.20
N MET A 97 13.72 45.00 19.16
CA MET A 97 14.45 43.73 19.26
C MET A 97 15.20 43.41 17.96
N GLU A 98 16.51 43.27 18.04
CA GLU A 98 17.32 42.80 16.92
C GLU A 98 16.92 41.39 16.50
N LYS A 99 17.06 41.05 15.21
CA LYS A 99 16.82 39.69 14.65
C LYS A 99 17.57 38.58 15.41
N LYS A 100 18.79 38.89 15.95
CA LYS A 100 19.56 37.94 16.80
C LYS A 100 18.84 37.55 18.11
N HIS A 101 18.14 38.48 18.72
CA HIS A 101 17.39 38.24 19.97
C HIS A 101 16.12 37.45 19.71
N ILE A 102 15.43 37.75 18.59
CA ILE A 102 14.27 36.97 18.11
C ILE A 102 14.68 35.54 17.79
N ALA A 103 15.83 35.33 17.11
CA ALA A 103 16.37 34.02 16.83
C ALA A 103 16.66 33.19 18.11
N LYS A 104 17.19 33.83 19.19
CA LYS A 104 17.40 33.13 20.47
C LYS A 104 16.09 32.72 21.15
N VAL A 105 15.04 33.52 21.07
CA VAL A 105 13.70 33.14 21.59
C VAL A 105 13.17 31.96 20.80
N LEU A 106 13.23 31.97 19.49
CA LEU A 106 12.79 30.86 18.66
C LEU A 106 13.60 29.58 18.87
N PHE A 107 14.91 29.70 19.08
CA PHE A 107 15.75 28.56 19.45
C PHE A 107 15.25 27.88 20.73
N LEU A 108 14.96 28.67 21.76
CA LEU A 108 14.45 28.16 23.04
C LEU A 108 13.05 27.55 22.88
N GLU A 109 12.16 28.18 22.12
CA GLU A 109 10.82 27.61 21.84
C GLU A 109 10.94 26.26 21.13
N MET A 110 11.81 26.14 20.11
CA MET A 110 12.05 24.87 19.42
C MET A 110 12.68 23.82 20.32
N LEU A 111 13.61 24.20 21.18
CA LEU A 111 14.23 23.30 22.15
C LEU A 111 13.20 22.75 23.14
N PHE A 112 12.31 23.59 23.68
CA PHE A 112 11.22 23.15 24.54
C PHE A 112 10.24 22.24 23.80
N THR A 113 9.91 22.59 22.56
CA THR A 113 9.02 21.78 21.72
C THR A 113 9.64 20.41 21.44
N ALA A 114 10.93 20.37 21.04
CA ALA A 114 11.66 19.13 20.81
C ALA A 114 11.74 18.26 22.07
N ALA A 115 12.07 18.87 23.23
CA ALA A 115 12.16 18.14 24.49
C ALA A 115 10.82 17.51 24.89
N VAL A 116 9.72 18.26 24.77
CA VAL A 116 8.37 17.75 25.08
C VAL A 116 7.93 16.66 24.11
N THR A 117 8.16 16.84 22.81
CA THR A 117 7.74 15.88 21.80
C THR A 117 8.56 14.59 21.84
N ILE A 118 9.88 14.68 21.95
CA ILE A 118 10.74 13.50 22.03
C ILE A 118 10.55 12.79 23.37
N GLY A 119 10.62 13.53 24.48
CA GLY A 119 10.44 12.97 25.82
C GLY A 119 9.05 12.36 26.04
N GLY A 120 8.00 13.08 25.63
CA GLY A 120 6.63 12.59 25.69
C GLY A 120 6.39 11.40 24.74
N GLY A 121 6.96 11.43 23.53
CA GLY A 121 6.88 10.35 22.57
C GLY A 121 7.54 9.07 23.04
N LEU A 122 8.76 9.17 23.59
CA LEU A 122 9.47 8.04 24.19
C LEU A 122 8.71 7.48 25.40
N ALA A 123 8.24 8.35 26.30
CA ALA A 123 7.49 7.92 27.48
C ALA A 123 6.21 7.16 27.09
N PHE A 124 5.44 7.70 26.14
CA PHE A 124 4.24 7.05 25.61
C PHE A 124 4.59 5.75 24.86
N GLY A 125 5.59 5.79 23.99
CA GLY A 125 6.03 4.63 23.22
C GLY A 125 6.51 3.47 24.11
N ILE A 126 7.31 3.76 25.15
CA ILE A 126 7.76 2.75 26.12
C ILE A 126 6.56 2.18 26.90
N ALA A 127 5.63 3.03 27.36
CA ALA A 127 4.46 2.59 28.11
C ALA A 127 3.56 1.65 27.29
N PHE A 128 3.40 1.92 26.00
CA PHE A 128 2.54 1.14 25.09
C PHE A 128 3.32 0.07 24.31
N GLY A 129 4.64 0.01 24.40
CA GLY A 129 5.49 -0.92 23.63
C GLY A 129 5.05 -2.37 23.78
N LYS A 130 4.90 -2.86 25.00
CA LYS A 130 4.44 -4.23 25.28
C LYS A 130 3.07 -4.51 24.63
N LEU A 131 2.12 -3.58 24.77
CA LEU A 131 0.78 -3.75 24.21
C LEU A 131 0.81 -3.88 22.69
N MET A 132 1.61 -3.05 22.03
CA MET A 132 1.74 -3.07 20.57
C MET A 132 2.46 -4.33 20.06
N THR A 133 3.48 -4.78 20.77
CA THR A 133 4.14 -6.07 20.45
C THR A 133 3.18 -7.25 20.65
N MET A 134 2.39 -7.26 21.73
CA MET A 134 1.35 -8.28 21.91
C MET A 134 0.29 -8.23 20.81
N LEU A 135 -0.10 -7.04 20.36
CA LEU A 135 -1.03 -6.89 19.25
C LEU A 135 -0.46 -7.48 17.96
N LEU A 136 0.79 -7.16 17.63
CA LEU A 136 1.47 -7.75 16.46
C LEU A 136 1.52 -9.28 16.57
N TYR A 137 1.96 -9.82 17.70
CA TYR A 137 2.04 -11.28 17.90
C TYR A 137 0.68 -11.96 17.74
N ARG A 138 -0.38 -11.32 18.25
CA ARG A 138 -1.74 -11.83 18.05
C ARG A 138 -2.18 -11.78 16.57
N MET A 139 -1.82 -10.73 15.84
CA MET A 139 -2.14 -10.60 14.42
C MET A 139 -1.34 -11.59 13.55
N THR A 140 -0.12 -11.92 13.94
CA THR A 140 0.75 -12.89 13.24
C THR A 140 0.54 -14.34 13.71
N GLY A 141 -0.39 -14.59 14.63
CA GLY A 141 -0.64 -15.94 15.17
C GLY A 141 0.42 -16.47 16.15
N PHE A 142 1.38 -15.62 16.55
CA PHE A 142 2.50 -16.02 17.40
C PHE A 142 2.15 -15.97 18.89
N ASN A 143 2.04 -17.15 19.54
CA ASN A 143 1.59 -17.29 20.92
C ASN A 143 2.73 -17.37 21.95
N GLN A 144 3.65 -16.42 21.95
CA GLN A 144 4.68 -16.35 22.99
C GLN A 144 4.44 -15.20 23.98
N SER A 145 4.93 -15.38 25.21
CA SER A 145 4.88 -14.33 26.22
C SER A 145 5.87 -13.22 25.88
N VAL A 146 5.37 -11.98 25.79
CA VAL A 146 6.19 -10.79 25.51
C VAL A 146 6.72 -10.24 26.84
N PRO A 147 8.04 -10.31 27.10
CA PRO A 147 8.61 -9.60 28.25
C PRO A 147 8.52 -8.08 28.04
N PHE A 148 8.42 -7.33 29.12
CA PHE A 148 8.57 -5.88 29.04
C PHE A 148 10.04 -5.53 28.86
N THR A 149 10.39 -5.02 27.69
CA THR A 149 11.76 -4.59 27.35
C THR A 149 11.72 -3.13 26.85
N ILE A 150 12.76 -2.39 27.17
CA ILE A 150 12.97 -1.04 26.61
C ILE A 150 14.05 -1.15 25.56
N SER A 151 13.69 -0.89 24.31
CA SER A 151 14.66 -0.85 23.21
C SER A 151 15.51 0.43 23.32
N LEU A 152 16.79 0.28 23.71
CA LEU A 152 17.74 1.38 23.73
C LEU A 152 18.07 1.84 22.31
N THR A 153 18.13 0.92 21.36
CA THR A 153 18.30 1.18 19.93
C THR A 153 17.15 2.05 19.40
N GLY A 154 15.90 1.70 19.75
CA GLY A 154 14.73 2.49 19.43
C GLY A 154 14.75 3.90 20.03
N CYS A 155 15.18 4.04 21.29
CA CYS A 155 15.35 5.34 21.93
C CYS A 155 16.39 6.20 21.19
N HIS A 156 17.55 5.62 20.86
CA HIS A 156 18.63 6.31 20.16
C HIS A 156 18.18 6.79 18.76
N HIS A 157 17.60 5.91 17.95
CA HIS A 157 17.15 6.27 16.60
C HIS A 157 16.03 7.31 16.63
N THR A 158 15.09 7.23 17.58
CA THR A 158 14.04 8.24 17.75
C THR A 158 14.65 9.61 18.11
N LEU A 159 15.60 9.65 19.04
CA LEU A 159 16.27 10.88 19.43
C LEU A 159 17.04 11.51 18.27
N VAL A 160 17.78 10.69 17.50
CA VAL A 160 18.55 11.16 16.33
C VAL A 160 17.61 11.69 15.25
N LEU A 161 16.60 10.90 14.83
CA LEU A 161 15.70 11.31 13.75
C LEU A 161 14.95 12.61 14.11
N PHE A 162 14.28 12.64 15.25
CA PHE A 162 13.50 13.81 15.65
C PHE A 162 14.39 15.00 16.00
N GLY A 163 15.59 14.76 16.54
CA GLY A 163 16.62 15.79 16.71
C GLY A 163 17.00 16.44 15.40
N CYS A 164 17.26 15.64 14.35
CA CYS A 164 17.54 16.12 12.99
C CYS A 164 16.34 16.88 12.39
N ILE A 165 15.11 16.36 12.54
CA ILE A 165 13.90 17.05 12.05
C ILE A 165 13.78 18.44 12.69
N TYR A 166 13.92 18.54 14.01
CA TYR A 166 13.85 19.82 14.71
C TYR A 166 15.01 20.76 14.38
N ALA A 167 16.22 20.24 14.15
CA ALA A 167 17.37 21.04 13.73
C ALA A 167 17.16 21.64 12.33
N VAL A 168 16.68 20.85 11.36
CA VAL A 168 16.35 21.33 10.00
C VAL A 168 15.23 22.37 10.05
N THR A 169 14.21 22.11 10.84
CA THR A 169 13.06 23.01 11.07
C THR A 169 13.52 24.36 11.66
N LEU A 170 14.42 24.31 12.64
CA LEU A 170 15.01 25.51 13.26
C LEU A 170 15.81 26.32 12.24
N PHE A 171 16.64 25.65 11.45
CA PHE A 171 17.41 26.30 10.38
C PHE A 171 16.50 27.01 9.37
N TYR A 172 15.42 26.35 8.95
CA TYR A 172 14.41 26.94 8.07
C TYR A 172 13.76 28.20 8.71
N ASN A 173 13.40 28.11 9.99
CA ASN A 173 12.81 29.24 10.72
C ASN A 173 13.79 30.45 10.80
N PHE A 174 15.07 30.19 11.01
CA PHE A 174 16.10 31.25 11.01
C PHE A 174 16.23 31.91 9.64
N MET A 175 16.25 31.13 8.56
CA MET A 175 16.27 31.68 7.21
C MET A 175 15.05 32.57 6.93
N GLN A 176 13.87 32.14 7.37
CA GLN A 176 12.64 32.92 7.18
C GLN A 176 12.68 34.28 7.90
N ILE A 177 13.24 34.36 9.12
CA ILE A 177 13.40 35.61 9.84
C ILE A 177 14.43 36.52 9.18
N LYS A 178 15.55 35.93 8.75
CA LYS A 178 16.62 36.70 8.10
C LYS A 178 16.12 37.37 6.81
N LEU A 179 15.30 36.69 6.02
CA LEU A 179 14.74 37.15 4.76
C LEU A 179 13.49 38.02 4.88
N SER A 180 12.87 38.13 6.07
CA SER A 180 11.63 38.90 6.24
C SER A 180 11.89 40.39 6.42
N ASN A 181 11.12 41.24 5.72
CA ASN A 181 11.05 42.68 5.91
C ASN A 181 9.87 43.02 6.81
N PRO A 182 10.11 43.54 8.05
CA PRO A 182 9.04 43.81 9.03
C PRO A 182 7.97 44.79 8.53
N MET A 183 8.37 45.81 7.76
CA MET A 183 7.46 46.82 7.23
C MET A 183 6.51 46.25 6.16
N GLU A 184 6.99 45.37 5.28
CA GLU A 184 6.16 44.68 4.27
C GLU A 184 5.11 43.78 4.91
N LEU A 185 5.46 43.11 6.01
CA LEU A 185 4.55 42.21 6.72
C LEU A 185 3.39 42.94 7.43
N LEU A 186 3.61 44.18 7.89
CA LEU A 186 2.54 45.02 8.47
C LEU A 186 1.64 45.63 7.39
N HIS A 187 2.22 46.09 6.28
CA HIS A 187 1.44 46.64 5.19
C HIS A 187 0.66 45.58 4.39
N SER A 188 1.16 44.38 4.28
CA SER A 188 0.46 43.28 3.61
C SER A 188 -0.83 42.88 4.31
N ALA A 189 -1.00 43.19 5.60
CA ALA A 189 -2.22 42.92 6.34
C ALA A 189 -3.39 43.83 5.93
N ASN A 190 -3.10 45.04 5.46
CA ASN A 190 -4.09 46.04 5.05
C ASN A 190 -4.26 46.11 3.51
N ALA A 191 -3.43 45.42 2.76
CA ALA A 191 -3.60 45.33 1.30
C ALA A 191 -4.76 44.39 1.00
N GLY A 192 -5.82 44.91 0.39
CA GLY A 192 -6.98 44.12 -0.02
C GLY A 192 -6.59 42.92 -0.86
N GLU A 193 -7.27 41.79 -0.66
CA GLU A 193 -6.98 40.57 -1.42
C GLU A 193 -7.28 40.75 -2.91
N ARG A 194 -6.27 40.55 -3.74
CA ARG A 194 -6.44 40.55 -5.19
C ARG A 194 -7.17 39.28 -5.64
N GLU A 195 -8.16 39.42 -6.52
CA GLU A 195 -8.83 38.27 -7.11
C GLU A 195 -7.86 37.31 -7.79
N PRO A 196 -7.97 36.00 -7.55
CA PRO A 196 -7.06 35.03 -8.15
C PRO A 196 -7.22 34.99 -9.67
N LYS A 197 -6.08 35.05 -10.38
CA LYS A 197 -6.06 34.81 -11.83
C LYS A 197 -6.35 33.32 -12.09
N THR A 198 -7.20 33.05 -13.09
CA THR A 198 -7.46 31.69 -13.51
C THR A 198 -6.26 31.14 -14.26
N LYS A 199 -5.58 30.16 -13.71
CA LYS A 199 -4.48 29.44 -14.38
C LYS A 199 -5.07 28.29 -15.19
N VAL A 200 -5.68 28.59 -16.33
CA VAL A 200 -6.38 27.61 -17.17
C VAL A 200 -5.45 26.46 -17.59
N LEU A 201 -4.23 26.78 -18.00
CA LEU A 201 -3.24 25.76 -18.37
C LEU A 201 -3.00 24.77 -17.24
N LEU A 202 -2.86 25.22 -15.99
CA LEU A 202 -2.65 24.35 -14.83
C LEU A 202 -3.90 23.50 -14.54
N ALA A 203 -5.10 24.01 -14.79
CA ALA A 203 -6.34 23.24 -14.65
C ALA A 203 -6.45 22.15 -15.73
N VAL A 204 -6.06 22.45 -16.97
CA VAL A 204 -6.02 21.47 -18.07
C VAL A 204 -4.98 20.40 -17.82
N VAL A 205 -3.76 20.78 -17.42
CA VAL A 205 -2.70 19.82 -17.03
C VAL A 205 -3.17 18.93 -15.87
N GLY A 206 -3.84 19.51 -14.88
CA GLY A 206 -4.41 18.75 -13.77
C GLY A 206 -5.49 17.76 -14.19
N ALA A 207 -6.38 18.16 -15.10
CA ALA A 207 -7.42 17.29 -15.64
C ALA A 207 -6.82 16.16 -16.50
N ALA A 208 -5.82 16.47 -17.33
CA ALA A 208 -5.09 15.48 -18.14
C ALA A 208 -4.32 14.50 -17.27
N ALA A 209 -3.61 14.97 -16.23
CA ALA A 209 -2.88 14.12 -15.31
C ALA A 209 -3.82 13.19 -14.52
N LEU A 210 -4.92 13.74 -13.96
CA LEU A 210 -5.91 12.93 -13.25
C LEU A 210 -6.59 11.92 -14.16
N GLY A 211 -7.01 12.36 -15.37
CA GLY A 211 -7.62 11.50 -16.39
C GLY A 211 -6.65 10.39 -16.84
N GLY A 212 -5.37 10.71 -17.05
CA GLY A 212 -4.33 9.74 -17.37
C GLY A 212 -4.11 8.71 -16.25
N GLY A 213 -4.05 9.17 -14.99
CA GLY A 213 -3.94 8.26 -13.84
C GLY A 213 -5.15 7.32 -13.70
N TYR A 214 -6.35 7.82 -13.90
CA TYR A 214 -7.57 6.99 -13.90
C TYR A 214 -7.63 6.05 -15.11
N TYR A 215 -7.24 6.52 -16.29
CA TYR A 215 -7.16 5.67 -17.48
C TYR A 215 -6.23 4.48 -17.23
N LEU A 216 -5.01 4.71 -16.73
CA LEU A 216 -4.11 3.63 -16.38
C LEU A 216 -4.73 2.67 -15.35
N ALA A 217 -5.38 3.20 -14.30
CA ALA A 217 -5.98 2.35 -13.27
C ALA A 217 -7.15 1.49 -13.76
N LEU A 218 -7.89 1.94 -14.78
CA LEU A 218 -9.05 1.24 -15.32
C LEU A 218 -8.70 0.28 -16.48
N THR A 219 -7.59 0.53 -17.20
CA THR A 219 -7.21 -0.25 -18.40
C THR A 219 -6.22 -1.38 -18.11
N VAL A 220 -5.66 -1.43 -16.90
CA VAL A 220 -4.81 -2.54 -16.48
C VAL A 220 -5.63 -3.83 -16.46
N ALA A 221 -5.12 -4.87 -17.14
CA ALA A 221 -5.78 -6.16 -17.31
C ALA A 221 -5.04 -7.32 -16.61
N ASP A 222 -3.82 -7.11 -16.11
CA ASP A 222 -2.97 -8.12 -15.49
C ASP A 222 -2.22 -7.60 -14.25
N ALA A 223 -1.76 -8.54 -13.41
CA ALA A 223 -1.10 -8.24 -12.14
C ALA A 223 0.27 -7.56 -12.31
N VAL A 224 1.06 -7.96 -13.31
CA VAL A 224 2.42 -7.43 -13.54
C VAL A 224 2.35 -5.99 -14.02
N SER A 225 1.46 -5.72 -14.98
CA SER A 225 1.17 -4.36 -15.45
C SER A 225 0.60 -3.49 -14.33
N ALA A 226 -0.24 -4.06 -13.44
CA ALA A 226 -0.76 -3.34 -12.29
C ALA A 226 0.35 -2.87 -11.36
N ILE A 227 1.29 -3.74 -10.99
CA ILE A 227 2.40 -3.41 -10.09
C ILE A 227 3.33 -2.35 -10.70
N THR A 228 3.67 -2.50 -11.99
CA THR A 228 4.59 -1.59 -12.67
C THR A 228 3.99 -0.20 -12.89
N MET A 229 2.72 -0.12 -13.28
CA MET A 229 2.04 1.14 -13.57
C MET A 229 1.44 1.82 -12.33
N PHE A 230 1.37 1.11 -11.19
CA PHE A 230 0.77 1.65 -9.95
C PHE A 230 1.41 2.96 -9.51
N PHE A 231 2.74 3.02 -9.42
CA PHE A 231 3.43 4.22 -8.96
C PHE A 231 3.25 5.40 -9.92
N VAL A 232 3.22 5.13 -11.23
CA VAL A 232 2.98 6.16 -12.25
C VAL A 232 1.56 6.73 -12.11
N ALA A 233 0.57 5.84 -11.99
CA ALA A 233 -0.83 6.23 -11.79
C ALA A 233 -1.01 7.07 -10.50
N VAL A 234 -0.42 6.64 -9.38
CA VAL A 234 -0.45 7.37 -8.10
C VAL A 234 0.16 8.76 -8.23
N LEU A 235 1.33 8.89 -8.86
CA LEU A 235 1.98 10.20 -9.07
C LEU A 235 1.14 11.12 -9.95
N LEU A 236 0.51 10.61 -11.01
CA LEU A 236 -0.39 11.36 -11.87
C LEU A 236 -1.64 11.83 -11.11
N VAL A 237 -2.24 10.96 -10.28
CA VAL A 237 -3.40 11.30 -9.44
C VAL A 237 -3.02 12.37 -8.41
N ILE A 238 -1.88 12.26 -7.75
CA ILE A 238 -1.38 13.27 -6.81
C ILE A 238 -1.19 14.62 -7.51
N LEU A 239 -0.47 14.64 -8.63
CA LEU A 239 -0.23 15.85 -9.42
C LEU A 239 -1.55 16.46 -9.90
N GLY A 240 -2.43 15.64 -10.47
CA GLY A 240 -3.75 16.05 -10.93
C GLY A 240 -4.60 16.67 -9.81
N THR A 241 -4.60 16.04 -8.64
CA THR A 241 -5.32 16.50 -7.45
C THR A 241 -4.81 17.87 -7.00
N TYR A 242 -3.50 18.06 -6.87
CA TYR A 242 -2.94 19.38 -6.54
C TYR A 242 -3.29 20.45 -7.56
N CYS A 243 -3.17 20.15 -8.84
CA CYS A 243 -3.49 21.10 -9.92
C CYS A 243 -4.98 21.46 -9.96
N LEU A 244 -5.87 20.46 -9.78
CA LEU A 244 -7.32 20.69 -9.80
C LEU A 244 -7.81 21.43 -8.56
N PHE A 245 -7.30 21.14 -7.36
CA PHE A 245 -7.66 21.91 -6.18
C PHE A 245 -7.15 23.36 -6.28
N THR A 246 -5.94 23.59 -6.84
CA THR A 246 -5.36 24.95 -6.90
C THR A 246 -5.90 25.78 -8.05
N ALA A 247 -6.10 25.22 -9.22
CA ALA A 247 -6.51 25.97 -10.41
C ALA A 247 -7.91 25.58 -10.90
N GLY A 248 -8.25 24.29 -10.87
CA GLY A 248 -9.53 23.78 -11.33
C GLY A 248 -10.71 24.30 -10.50
N SER A 249 -10.58 24.30 -9.16
CA SER A 249 -11.62 24.81 -8.26
C SER A 249 -11.95 26.30 -8.52
N ILE A 250 -10.91 27.12 -8.76
CA ILE A 250 -11.09 28.53 -9.10
C ILE A 250 -11.74 28.68 -10.49
N ALA A 251 -11.35 27.83 -11.46
CA ALA A 251 -11.94 27.84 -12.80
C ALA A 251 -13.43 27.50 -12.75
N VAL A 252 -13.82 26.45 -12.02
CA VAL A 252 -15.23 26.05 -11.84
C VAL A 252 -16.05 27.15 -11.16
N LEU A 253 -15.53 27.73 -10.07
CA LEU A 253 -16.23 28.83 -9.38
C LEU A 253 -16.41 30.07 -10.27
N LYS A 254 -15.44 30.41 -11.11
CA LYS A 254 -15.56 31.50 -12.07
C LYS A 254 -16.53 31.17 -13.21
N LEU A 255 -16.62 29.93 -13.65
CA LEU A 255 -17.63 29.46 -14.58
C LEU A 255 -19.05 29.59 -13.97
N LEU A 256 -19.24 29.16 -12.73
CA LEU A 256 -20.50 29.34 -11.99
C LEU A 256 -20.87 30.81 -11.83
N ARG A 257 -19.88 31.70 -11.63
CA ARG A 257 -20.09 33.15 -11.58
C ARG A 257 -20.53 33.71 -12.91
N LYS A 258 -20.10 33.20 -14.06
CA LYS A 258 -20.54 33.60 -15.40
C LYS A 258 -22.01 33.26 -15.67
N ASN A 259 -22.54 32.22 -15.06
CA ASN A 259 -23.95 31.84 -15.18
C ASN A 259 -24.82 32.80 -14.32
N LYS A 260 -25.34 33.85 -14.96
CA LYS A 260 -26.11 34.93 -14.30
C LYS A 260 -27.33 34.41 -13.55
N SER A 261 -28.06 33.43 -14.09
CA SER A 261 -29.28 32.87 -13.49
C SER A 261 -29.00 32.08 -12.19
N TYR A 262 -27.83 31.51 -12.09
CA TYR A 262 -27.34 30.80 -10.88
C TYR A 262 -26.75 31.78 -9.86
N TYR A 263 -25.87 32.67 -10.33
CA TYR A 263 -25.06 33.54 -9.49
C TYR A 263 -25.84 34.59 -8.74
N TYR A 264 -26.81 35.28 -9.41
CA TYR A 264 -27.56 36.38 -8.79
C TYR A 264 -28.65 35.96 -7.81
N LYS A 265 -28.80 34.65 -7.51
CA LYS A 265 -29.60 34.24 -6.36
C LYS A 265 -28.86 34.64 -5.08
N SER A 266 -29.51 35.34 -4.14
CA SER A 266 -28.88 35.88 -2.90
C SER A 266 -28.04 34.87 -2.15
N ARG A 267 -28.49 33.61 -2.11
CA ARG A 267 -27.77 32.48 -1.49
C ARG A 267 -26.47 32.11 -2.21
N HIS A 268 -26.45 32.17 -3.54
CA HIS A 268 -25.29 31.74 -4.33
C HIS A 268 -24.24 32.83 -4.48
N PHE A 269 -24.69 34.10 -4.51
CA PHE A 269 -23.83 35.26 -4.67
C PHE A 269 -22.74 35.32 -3.59
N THR A 270 -23.13 35.30 -2.33
CA THR A 270 -22.20 35.36 -1.18
C THR A 270 -21.34 34.10 -1.11
N THR A 271 -21.93 32.93 -1.37
CA THR A 271 -21.20 31.64 -1.31
C THR A 271 -20.15 31.55 -2.41
N VAL A 272 -20.48 31.78 -3.67
CA VAL A 272 -19.54 31.68 -4.81
C VAL A 272 -18.43 32.72 -4.71
N SER A 273 -18.78 33.97 -4.39
CA SER A 273 -17.81 35.05 -4.23
C SER A 273 -16.83 34.76 -3.10
N GLY A 274 -17.34 34.35 -1.95
CA GLY A 274 -16.49 33.98 -0.79
C GLY A 274 -15.60 32.77 -1.07
N MET A 275 -16.12 31.75 -1.78
CA MET A 275 -15.39 30.52 -2.11
C MET A 275 -14.23 30.76 -3.08
N ILE A 276 -14.32 31.72 -4.01
CA ILE A 276 -13.22 32.07 -4.95
C ILE A 276 -11.96 32.47 -4.17
N TYR A 277 -12.11 33.30 -3.14
CA TYR A 277 -10.98 33.73 -2.30
C TYR A 277 -10.50 32.61 -1.37
N ARG A 278 -11.43 31.88 -0.76
CA ARG A 278 -11.11 30.71 0.09
C ARG A 278 -10.34 29.64 -0.66
N MET A 279 -10.73 29.30 -1.87
CA MET A 279 -10.00 28.29 -2.67
C MET A 279 -8.57 28.72 -2.98
N LYS A 280 -8.32 30.01 -3.23
CA LYS A 280 -6.95 30.52 -3.41
C LYS A 280 -6.05 30.27 -2.21
N GLN A 281 -6.57 30.46 -1.00
CA GLN A 281 -5.78 30.32 0.25
C GLN A 281 -5.65 28.87 0.69
N ASN A 282 -6.66 28.05 0.46
CA ASN A 282 -6.82 26.73 1.08
C ASN A 282 -6.60 25.55 0.14
N ALA A 283 -6.42 25.79 -1.15
CA ALA A 283 -6.34 24.75 -2.17
C ALA A 283 -5.33 23.65 -1.84
N VAL A 284 -4.10 24.02 -1.42
CA VAL A 284 -3.06 23.07 -1.06
C VAL A 284 -3.46 22.24 0.17
N GLY A 285 -4.05 22.86 1.18
CA GLY A 285 -4.53 22.15 2.36
C GLY A 285 -5.65 21.16 2.05
N LEU A 286 -6.57 21.52 1.13
CA LEU A 286 -7.64 20.62 0.68
C LEU A 286 -7.11 19.47 -0.15
N ALA A 287 -6.14 19.72 -1.03
CA ALA A 287 -5.45 18.67 -1.78
C ALA A 287 -4.74 17.68 -0.83
N ASN A 288 -4.04 18.18 0.19
CA ASN A 288 -3.40 17.34 1.20
C ASN A 288 -4.43 16.49 1.97
N ILE A 289 -5.55 17.06 2.40
CA ILE A 289 -6.63 16.30 3.05
C ILE A 289 -7.13 15.19 2.13
N CYS A 290 -7.37 15.49 0.85
CA CYS A 290 -7.83 14.52 -0.13
C CYS A 290 -6.82 13.36 -0.28
N ILE A 291 -5.55 13.67 -0.53
CA ILE A 291 -4.48 12.70 -0.75
C ILE A 291 -4.28 11.83 0.50
N LEU A 292 -4.15 12.44 1.68
CA LEU A 292 -3.99 11.70 2.93
C LEU A 292 -5.19 10.81 3.24
N SER A 293 -6.42 11.29 2.98
CA SER A 293 -7.63 10.50 3.14
C SER A 293 -7.63 9.28 2.19
N THR A 294 -7.24 9.48 0.92
CA THR A 294 -7.09 8.39 -0.04
C THR A 294 -6.04 7.39 0.42
N MET A 295 -4.90 7.87 0.94
CA MET A 295 -3.86 7.00 1.50
C MET A 295 -4.36 6.14 2.66
N VAL A 296 -5.12 6.73 3.61
CA VAL A 296 -5.73 5.96 4.71
C VAL A 296 -6.64 4.87 4.14
N LEU A 297 -7.56 5.25 3.25
CA LEU A 297 -8.54 4.34 2.70
C LEU A 297 -7.87 3.18 1.95
N VAL A 298 -6.93 3.47 1.05
CA VAL A 298 -6.24 2.45 0.26
C VAL A 298 -5.37 1.56 1.17
N THR A 299 -4.50 2.15 2.00
CA THR A 299 -3.56 1.36 2.81
C THR A 299 -4.29 0.43 3.78
N VAL A 300 -5.27 0.97 4.54
CA VAL A 300 -5.97 0.17 5.55
C VAL A 300 -6.88 -0.87 4.90
N SER A 301 -7.62 -0.53 3.83
CA SER A 301 -8.52 -1.50 3.18
C SER A 301 -7.75 -2.63 2.49
N THR A 302 -6.63 -2.32 1.83
CA THR A 302 -5.81 -3.32 1.15
C THR A 302 -5.14 -4.27 2.14
N THR A 303 -4.48 -3.74 3.20
CA THR A 303 -3.83 -4.59 4.20
C THR A 303 -4.84 -5.39 5.03
N LEU A 304 -6.03 -4.84 5.29
CA LEU A 304 -7.13 -5.56 5.93
C LEU A 304 -7.64 -6.71 5.05
N CYS A 305 -7.81 -6.45 3.74
CA CYS A 305 -8.21 -7.49 2.79
C CYS A 305 -7.15 -8.60 2.70
N MET A 306 -5.88 -8.24 2.64
CA MET A 306 -4.78 -9.23 2.62
C MET A 306 -4.79 -10.12 3.87
N TYR A 307 -5.02 -9.53 5.04
CA TYR A 307 -5.07 -10.29 6.29
C TYR A 307 -6.30 -11.21 6.39
N LEU A 308 -7.48 -10.70 6.06
CA LEU A 308 -8.74 -11.47 6.11
C LEU A 308 -8.82 -12.52 5.01
N GLY A 309 -8.13 -12.31 3.90
CA GLY A 309 -8.10 -13.23 2.76
C GLY A 309 -7.01 -14.32 2.85
N VAL A 310 -6.25 -14.40 3.94
CA VAL A 310 -5.16 -15.40 4.09
C VAL A 310 -5.68 -16.83 3.87
N GLU A 311 -6.82 -17.18 4.45
CA GLU A 311 -7.37 -18.55 4.29
C GLU A 311 -7.83 -18.82 2.85
N ASP A 312 -8.36 -17.81 2.14
CA ASP A 312 -8.73 -17.94 0.73
C ASP A 312 -7.49 -18.10 -0.15
N ALA A 313 -6.43 -17.33 0.13
CA ALA A 313 -5.15 -17.43 -0.59
C ALA A 313 -4.47 -18.78 -0.36
N LEU A 314 -4.46 -19.28 0.88
CA LEU A 314 -3.89 -20.59 1.22
C LEU A 314 -4.63 -21.73 0.51
N LYS A 315 -5.98 -21.69 0.50
CA LYS A 315 -6.78 -22.73 -0.18
C LYS A 315 -6.55 -22.73 -1.70
N ARG A 316 -6.29 -21.58 -2.30
CA ARG A 316 -6.00 -21.48 -3.73
C ARG A 316 -4.61 -21.97 -4.05
N ARG A 317 -3.58 -21.48 -3.30
CA ARG A 317 -2.19 -21.85 -3.56
C ARG A 317 -1.88 -23.30 -3.19
N PHE A 318 -2.46 -23.79 -2.11
CA PHE A 318 -2.27 -25.15 -1.61
C PHE A 318 -3.61 -25.88 -1.64
N VAL A 319 -3.98 -26.38 -2.82
CA VAL A 319 -5.20 -27.15 -2.99
C VAL A 319 -5.14 -28.40 -2.09
N HIS A 320 -3.97 -29.05 -2.03
CA HIS A 320 -3.68 -30.20 -1.18
C HIS A 320 -2.94 -29.79 0.11
N GLU A 321 -2.97 -30.66 1.11
CA GLU A 321 -2.34 -30.39 2.42
C GLU A 321 -0.82 -30.38 2.33
N VAL A 322 -0.25 -31.30 1.54
CA VAL A 322 1.19 -31.44 1.31
C VAL A 322 1.47 -31.55 -0.18
N SER A 323 2.39 -30.76 -0.68
CA SER A 323 2.91 -30.84 -2.05
C SER A 323 4.40 -31.19 -2.01
N VAL A 324 4.78 -32.18 -2.79
CA VAL A 324 6.18 -32.60 -2.98
C VAL A 324 6.53 -32.44 -4.44
N VAL A 325 7.55 -31.65 -4.73
CA VAL A 325 7.96 -31.36 -6.11
C VAL A 325 9.40 -31.75 -6.30
N SER A 326 9.64 -32.73 -7.18
CA SER A 326 10.97 -33.16 -7.58
C SER A 326 11.34 -32.59 -8.94
N TYR A 327 12.51 -32.02 -9.05
CA TYR A 327 13.05 -31.44 -10.27
C TYR A 327 14.10 -32.35 -10.90
N TYR A 328 14.05 -32.51 -12.21
CA TYR A 328 14.96 -33.37 -12.97
C TYR A 328 15.53 -32.59 -14.16
N ASN A 329 16.84 -32.74 -14.40
CA ASN A 329 17.56 -32.13 -15.53
C ASN A 329 17.54 -32.99 -16.81
N ALA A 330 16.95 -34.17 -16.73
CA ALA A 330 16.67 -35.11 -17.82
C ALA A 330 15.43 -35.93 -17.48
N MET A 331 14.91 -36.71 -18.39
CA MET A 331 13.75 -37.57 -18.17
C MET A 331 14.08 -38.60 -17.05
N PRO A 332 13.34 -38.63 -15.92
CA PRO A 332 13.59 -39.56 -14.84
C PRO A 332 13.13 -40.98 -15.23
N GLU A 333 13.91 -42.00 -14.80
CA GLU A 333 13.54 -43.40 -15.01
C GLU A 333 12.50 -43.87 -13.98
N HIS A 334 12.69 -43.51 -12.71
CA HIS A 334 11.86 -43.95 -11.57
C HIS A 334 11.45 -42.79 -10.65
N PRO A 335 10.66 -41.82 -11.13
CA PRO A 335 10.24 -40.69 -10.29
C PRO A 335 9.36 -41.13 -9.10
N GLU A 336 8.74 -42.32 -9.19
CA GLU A 336 7.86 -42.90 -8.18
C GLU A 336 8.59 -43.33 -6.88
N GLU A 337 9.95 -43.34 -6.85
CA GLU A 337 10.71 -43.63 -5.63
C GLU A 337 10.46 -42.56 -4.54
N VAL A 338 10.22 -41.32 -4.95
CA VAL A 338 9.89 -40.22 -4.03
C VAL A 338 8.50 -40.39 -3.43
N ASP A 339 7.54 -41.02 -4.17
CA ASP A 339 6.21 -41.34 -3.65
C ASP A 339 6.31 -42.30 -2.47
N ALA A 340 7.05 -43.41 -2.67
CA ALA A 340 7.21 -44.40 -1.64
C ALA A 340 7.90 -43.86 -0.37
N LEU A 341 8.88 -42.95 -0.55
CA LEU A 341 9.54 -42.27 0.55
C LEU A 341 8.58 -41.33 1.30
N ALA A 342 7.76 -40.55 0.58
CA ALA A 342 6.84 -39.62 1.14
C ALA A 342 5.70 -40.34 1.89
N GLU A 343 5.12 -41.39 1.29
CA GLU A 343 4.11 -42.24 1.91
C GLU A 343 4.61 -42.92 3.19
N ALA A 344 5.82 -43.49 3.14
CA ALA A 344 6.43 -44.13 4.30
C ALA A 344 6.65 -43.13 5.44
N SER A 345 7.18 -41.95 5.14
CA SER A 345 7.45 -40.89 6.15
C SER A 345 6.16 -40.39 6.81
N LEU A 346 5.09 -40.20 6.03
CA LEU A 346 3.79 -39.79 6.56
C LEU A 346 3.14 -40.88 7.40
N LYS A 347 3.25 -42.13 6.99
CA LYS A 347 2.76 -43.28 7.76
C LYS A 347 3.50 -43.44 9.06
N ASP A 348 4.84 -43.27 9.07
CA ASP A 348 5.68 -43.33 10.27
C ASP A 348 5.31 -42.21 11.28
N SER A 349 4.82 -41.07 10.78
CA SER A 349 4.30 -40.02 11.63
C SER A 349 2.88 -40.30 12.21
N GLY A 350 2.30 -41.46 11.88
CA GLY A 350 1.00 -41.91 12.36
C GLY A 350 -0.18 -41.24 11.64
N ARG A 351 0.02 -40.67 10.46
CA ARG A 351 -1.03 -40.04 9.65
C ARG A 351 -1.53 -40.97 8.55
N VAL A 352 -2.78 -40.82 8.21
CA VAL A 352 -3.45 -41.58 7.16
C VAL A 352 -3.55 -40.69 5.92
N LEU A 353 -3.08 -41.21 4.79
CA LEU A 353 -3.29 -40.58 3.49
C LEU A 353 -4.77 -40.68 3.11
N THR A 354 -5.40 -39.54 2.86
CA THR A 354 -6.82 -39.43 2.43
C THR A 354 -6.95 -39.12 0.94
N GLY A 355 -5.88 -38.59 0.33
CA GLY A 355 -5.80 -38.31 -1.10
C GLY A 355 -4.35 -38.39 -1.57
N HIS A 356 -4.14 -38.89 -2.79
CA HIS A 356 -2.85 -38.94 -3.46
C HIS A 356 -3.04 -38.72 -4.96
N SER A 357 -2.32 -37.78 -5.51
CA SER A 357 -2.15 -37.62 -6.95
C SER A 357 -0.71 -37.31 -7.28
N ALA A 358 -0.22 -37.82 -8.41
CA ALA A 358 1.12 -37.56 -8.89
C ALA A 358 1.10 -37.27 -10.40
N MET A 359 1.93 -36.34 -10.83
CA MET A 359 1.95 -35.86 -12.22
C MET A 359 3.37 -35.51 -12.65
N LEU A 360 3.80 -36.10 -13.74
CA LEU A 360 5.04 -35.74 -14.42
C LEU A 360 4.74 -34.65 -15.47
N ASN A 361 5.42 -33.53 -15.41
CA ASN A 361 5.20 -32.44 -16.33
C ASN A 361 6.45 -31.60 -16.59
N MET A 362 6.39 -30.76 -17.60
CA MET A 362 7.31 -29.67 -17.86
C MET A 362 6.50 -28.37 -17.97
N SER A 363 6.70 -27.44 -17.04
CA SER A 363 6.05 -26.14 -17.08
C SER A 363 7.07 -25.05 -17.42
N LEU A 364 6.74 -24.22 -18.39
CA LEU A 364 7.61 -23.18 -18.93
C LEU A 364 6.79 -21.97 -19.37
N THR A 365 7.43 -20.82 -19.32
CA THR A 365 6.86 -19.60 -19.86
C THR A 365 7.02 -19.61 -21.38
N ALA A 366 5.95 -19.33 -22.10
CA ALA A 366 5.92 -19.23 -23.56
C ALA A 366 5.35 -17.88 -24.00
N VAL A 367 5.66 -17.45 -25.22
CA VAL A 367 5.04 -16.30 -25.85
C VAL A 367 4.12 -16.80 -26.97
N ARG A 368 2.88 -16.32 -26.96
CA ARG A 368 1.90 -16.63 -28.02
C ARG A 368 2.35 -16.07 -29.35
N THR A 369 2.30 -16.90 -30.40
CA THR A 369 2.55 -16.53 -31.78
C THR A 369 1.29 -16.72 -32.61
N ASP A 370 1.32 -16.31 -33.91
CA ASP A 370 0.17 -16.47 -34.80
C ASP A 370 -0.27 -17.94 -34.95
N ASP A 371 0.66 -18.92 -34.86
CA ASP A 371 0.39 -20.32 -35.08
C ASP A 371 0.61 -21.24 -33.87
N GLY A 372 0.97 -20.68 -32.70
CA GLY A 372 1.22 -21.47 -31.50
C GLY A 372 1.97 -20.71 -30.39
N PHE A 373 3.07 -21.28 -29.93
CA PHE A 373 3.87 -20.76 -28.85
C PHE A 373 5.37 -20.79 -29.18
N SER A 374 6.08 -19.75 -28.75
CA SER A 374 7.54 -19.72 -28.76
C SER A 374 8.07 -19.70 -27.33
N VAL A 375 9.01 -20.60 -27.03
CA VAL A 375 9.65 -20.69 -25.70
C VAL A 375 11.11 -20.25 -25.76
N THR A 376 11.79 -20.38 -26.93
CA THR A 376 13.19 -19.99 -27.10
C THR A 376 13.36 -18.50 -27.41
N GLY A 377 12.31 -17.82 -27.88
CA GLY A 377 12.30 -16.39 -28.20
C GLY A 377 12.16 -15.43 -27.03
N ILE A 378 12.05 -15.90 -25.79
CA ILE A 378 11.86 -15.07 -24.61
C ILE A 378 13.20 -14.48 -24.17
N GLY A 379 13.46 -13.21 -24.52
CA GLY A 379 14.72 -12.57 -24.12
C GLY A 379 14.73 -11.06 -24.32
N ALA A 380 15.74 -10.38 -23.76
CA ALA A 380 15.92 -8.96 -23.94
C ALA A 380 16.14 -8.61 -25.42
N GLY A 381 15.17 -7.94 -26.05
CA GLY A 381 15.20 -7.52 -27.45
C GLY A 381 14.09 -8.06 -28.33
N THR A 382 13.21 -8.91 -27.83
CA THR A 382 11.99 -9.35 -28.55
C THR A 382 10.82 -8.44 -28.17
N ASP A 383 10.16 -7.86 -29.17
CA ASP A 383 8.92 -7.07 -29.01
C ASP A 383 7.73 -8.01 -28.77
N TYR A 384 7.48 -8.37 -27.50
CA TYR A 384 6.23 -9.03 -27.09
C TYR A 384 5.58 -8.24 -25.96
N SER A 385 4.25 -8.26 -25.93
CA SER A 385 3.49 -7.73 -24.79
C SER A 385 3.45 -8.75 -23.64
N ILE A 386 3.36 -8.28 -22.42
CA ILE A 386 3.15 -9.15 -21.25
C ILE A 386 1.83 -9.96 -21.41
N SER A 387 0.84 -9.40 -22.10
CA SER A 387 -0.40 -10.10 -22.47
C SER A 387 -0.22 -11.29 -23.41
N ASP A 388 0.92 -11.41 -24.06
CA ASP A 388 1.23 -12.53 -24.96
C ASP A 388 1.96 -13.67 -24.24
N VAL A 389 2.30 -13.45 -22.96
CA VAL A 389 2.99 -14.44 -22.13
C VAL A 389 1.99 -15.47 -21.61
N VAL A 390 2.30 -16.74 -21.81
CA VAL A 390 1.48 -17.89 -21.46
C VAL A 390 2.29 -18.85 -20.61
N LEU A 391 1.66 -19.45 -19.60
CA LEU A 391 2.23 -20.60 -18.90
C LEU A 391 1.87 -21.87 -19.67
N LEU A 392 2.87 -22.51 -20.29
CA LEU A 392 2.69 -23.75 -21.01
C LEU A 392 3.13 -24.94 -20.15
N THR A 393 2.21 -25.84 -19.85
CA THR A 393 2.47 -27.09 -19.12
C THR A 393 2.31 -28.27 -20.07
N ILE A 394 3.39 -29.03 -20.28
CA ILE A 394 3.41 -30.19 -21.16
C ILE A 394 3.48 -31.45 -20.28
N LEU A 395 2.54 -32.39 -20.49
CA LEU A 395 2.42 -33.58 -19.67
C LEU A 395 1.92 -34.79 -20.47
N PRO A 396 2.25 -36.02 -20.01
CA PRO A 396 1.73 -37.24 -20.63
C PRO A 396 0.22 -37.40 -20.41
N LYS A 397 -0.44 -38.06 -21.37
CA LYS A 397 -1.86 -38.35 -21.29
C LYS A 397 -2.25 -39.12 -20.01
N SER A 398 -1.42 -40.08 -19.58
CA SER A 398 -1.65 -40.86 -18.36
C SER A 398 -1.74 -39.97 -17.14
N ASP A 399 -0.86 -38.99 -17.07
CA ASP A 399 -0.77 -38.06 -15.92
C ASP A 399 -1.93 -37.06 -15.95
N TRP A 400 -2.37 -36.59 -17.14
CA TRP A 400 -3.56 -35.79 -17.31
C TRP A 400 -4.84 -36.52 -16.84
N GLU A 401 -5.03 -37.79 -17.32
CA GLU A 401 -6.20 -38.60 -16.94
C GLU A 401 -6.25 -38.89 -15.43
N ASN A 402 -5.09 -39.13 -14.83
CA ASN A 402 -4.98 -39.31 -13.37
C ASN A 402 -5.28 -38.02 -12.60
N TYR A 403 -4.84 -36.88 -13.12
CA TYR A 403 -5.00 -35.59 -12.47
C TYR A 403 -6.41 -35.05 -12.57
N THR A 404 -7.03 -35.09 -13.78
CA THR A 404 -8.34 -34.47 -14.03
C THR A 404 -9.51 -35.45 -13.98
N GLY A 405 -9.23 -36.74 -14.13
CA GLY A 405 -10.28 -37.77 -14.35
C GLY A 405 -10.91 -37.72 -15.76
N GLU A 406 -10.51 -36.77 -16.61
CA GLU A 406 -11.01 -36.64 -18.00
C GLU A 406 -10.23 -37.56 -18.93
N THR A 407 -10.94 -38.40 -19.68
CA THR A 407 -10.32 -39.33 -20.64
C THR A 407 -9.94 -38.64 -21.95
N VAL A 408 -8.72 -38.86 -22.40
CA VAL A 408 -8.21 -38.39 -23.68
C VAL A 408 -8.19 -39.54 -24.68
N GLY A 409 -8.60 -39.28 -25.92
CA GLY A 409 -8.58 -40.26 -26.99
C GLY A 409 -7.16 -40.79 -27.28
N LYS A 410 -7.04 -41.82 -28.17
CA LYS A 410 -5.71 -42.29 -28.57
C LYS A 410 -4.98 -41.19 -29.35
N LEU A 411 -3.78 -40.87 -28.94
CA LEU A 411 -2.89 -39.94 -29.59
C LEU A 411 -1.76 -40.71 -30.26
N GLY A 412 -1.46 -40.35 -31.52
CA GLY A 412 -0.32 -40.87 -32.25
C GLY A 412 0.90 -39.96 -32.14
N SER A 413 2.01 -40.36 -32.80
CA SER A 413 3.21 -39.51 -32.87
C SER A 413 2.88 -38.19 -33.57
N GLY A 414 3.24 -37.05 -32.95
CA GLY A 414 2.92 -35.69 -33.42
C GLY A 414 1.47 -35.25 -33.22
N GLU A 415 0.65 -36.03 -32.49
CA GLU A 415 -0.71 -35.70 -32.15
C GLU A 415 -0.79 -35.34 -30.66
N ILE A 416 -1.54 -34.28 -30.31
CA ILE A 416 -1.71 -33.78 -28.94
C ILE A 416 -3.18 -33.57 -28.61
N ALA A 417 -3.49 -33.58 -27.33
CA ALA A 417 -4.69 -32.92 -26.80
C ALA A 417 -4.29 -31.63 -26.08
N MET A 418 -5.24 -30.75 -25.90
CA MET A 418 -4.96 -29.41 -25.34
C MET A 418 -6.08 -28.97 -24.41
N ALA A 419 -5.73 -28.31 -23.30
CA ALA A 419 -6.67 -27.56 -22.51
C ALA A 419 -6.11 -26.15 -22.30
N ALA A 420 -6.93 -25.13 -22.50
CA ALA A 420 -6.50 -23.73 -22.37
C ALA A 420 -7.54 -22.91 -21.58
N SER A 421 -7.06 -21.95 -20.82
CA SER A 421 -7.92 -20.99 -20.11
C SER A 421 -8.64 -20.05 -21.06
N SER A 422 -8.06 -19.79 -22.24
CA SER A 422 -8.67 -19.03 -23.34
C SER A 422 -9.08 -19.96 -24.49
N ALA A 423 -10.09 -19.57 -25.28
CA ALA A 423 -10.57 -20.37 -26.39
C ALA A 423 -9.47 -20.57 -27.47
N TYR A 424 -9.21 -21.82 -27.80
CA TYR A 424 -8.30 -22.21 -28.88
C TYR A 424 -9.06 -22.99 -29.93
N GLU A 425 -9.08 -22.48 -31.17
CA GLU A 425 -9.90 -23.04 -32.28
C GLU A 425 -9.08 -23.70 -33.41
N LYS A 426 -7.74 -23.68 -33.31
CA LYS A 426 -6.87 -24.17 -34.38
C LYS A 426 -6.70 -25.68 -34.27
N GLY A 427 -6.67 -26.37 -35.44
CA GLY A 427 -6.42 -27.80 -35.52
C GLY A 427 -4.94 -28.21 -35.44
N THR A 428 -4.03 -27.21 -35.37
CA THR A 428 -2.58 -27.42 -35.28
C THR A 428 -1.98 -26.44 -34.30
N LEU A 429 -0.97 -26.86 -33.58
CA LEU A 429 -0.20 -26.04 -32.62
C LEU A 429 1.28 -26.13 -32.99
N THR A 430 1.93 -24.99 -33.18
CA THR A 430 3.38 -24.90 -33.40
C THR A 430 4.06 -24.52 -32.09
N LEU A 431 5.04 -25.31 -31.67
CA LEU A 431 5.91 -25.02 -30.54
C LEU A 431 7.32 -24.77 -31.08
N ASP A 432 7.77 -23.52 -31.07
CA ASP A 432 8.95 -23.01 -31.77
C ASP A 432 8.98 -23.45 -33.25
N ASN A 433 9.69 -24.53 -33.60
CA ASN A 433 9.83 -25.02 -34.97
C ASN A 433 9.04 -26.30 -35.26
N GLU A 434 8.44 -26.94 -34.27
CA GLU A 434 7.72 -28.20 -34.41
C GLU A 434 6.20 -27.97 -34.42
N THR A 435 5.50 -28.65 -35.34
CA THR A 435 4.05 -28.52 -35.46
C THR A 435 3.35 -29.81 -35.08
N TYR A 436 2.41 -29.72 -34.16
CA TYR A 436 1.60 -30.81 -33.61
C TYR A 436 0.16 -30.70 -34.08
N GLN A 437 -0.49 -31.85 -34.28
CA GLN A 437 -1.93 -31.89 -34.60
C GLN A 437 -2.76 -31.95 -33.32
N VAL A 438 -3.65 -30.99 -33.14
CA VAL A 438 -4.58 -30.94 -32.00
C VAL A 438 -5.77 -31.84 -32.33
N LYS A 439 -5.85 -33.01 -31.70
CA LYS A 439 -6.93 -34.00 -31.90
C LYS A 439 -8.11 -33.79 -30.96
N GLN A 440 -7.87 -33.30 -29.76
CA GLN A 440 -8.89 -33.14 -28.77
C GLN A 440 -8.63 -31.83 -27.97
N ILE A 441 -9.70 -31.11 -27.68
CA ILE A 441 -9.66 -30.00 -26.75
C ILE A 441 -10.38 -30.49 -25.49
N CYS A 442 -9.68 -30.48 -24.37
CA CYS A 442 -10.15 -30.89 -23.06
C CYS A 442 -10.68 -29.67 -22.27
N ALA A 443 -11.47 -29.94 -21.25
CA ALA A 443 -11.89 -28.88 -20.32
C ALA A 443 -10.70 -28.36 -19.53
N TYR A 444 -10.61 -27.04 -19.38
CA TYR A 444 -9.57 -26.46 -18.53
C TYR A 444 -9.88 -26.78 -17.05
N PRO A 445 -8.91 -27.33 -16.28
CA PRO A 445 -9.16 -27.71 -14.90
C PRO A 445 -9.36 -26.46 -14.02
N GLU A 446 -10.51 -26.37 -13.34
CA GLU A 446 -10.83 -25.23 -12.46
C GLU A 446 -10.14 -25.30 -11.10
N THR A 447 -9.51 -26.42 -10.75
CA THR A 447 -9.19 -26.80 -9.36
C THR A 447 -7.72 -26.68 -8.94
N ASP A 448 -6.79 -26.53 -9.85
CA ASP A 448 -5.36 -26.50 -9.50
C ASP A 448 -4.65 -25.36 -10.23
N HIS A 449 -4.67 -24.20 -9.62
CA HIS A 449 -3.91 -23.06 -10.11
C HIS A 449 -2.52 -23.05 -9.44
N ASP A 450 -1.49 -23.32 -10.20
CA ASP A 450 -0.12 -23.01 -9.78
C ASP A 450 -0.02 -21.48 -9.56
N TYR A 451 0.83 -21.04 -8.63
CA TYR A 451 1.09 -19.61 -8.38
C TYR A 451 1.39 -18.82 -9.66
N LEU A 452 1.97 -19.48 -10.66
CA LEU A 452 2.26 -18.89 -11.96
C LEU A 452 1.00 -18.67 -12.82
N ASP A 453 -0.06 -19.46 -12.61
CA ASP A 453 -1.34 -19.27 -13.31
C ASP A 453 -2.04 -17.97 -12.90
N ASP A 454 -1.90 -17.55 -11.64
CA ASP A 454 -2.43 -16.26 -11.15
C ASP A 454 -1.64 -15.05 -11.70
N MET A 455 -0.41 -15.27 -12.20
CA MET A 455 0.46 -14.22 -12.75
C MET A 455 0.45 -14.15 -14.28
N ALA A 456 0.09 -15.25 -14.97
CA ALA A 456 -0.05 -15.29 -16.42
C ALA A 456 -1.50 -14.98 -16.80
N ASP A 457 -1.68 -14.19 -17.86
CA ASP A 457 -3.03 -13.90 -18.41
C ASP A 457 -3.68 -15.15 -19.00
N ASP A 458 -2.88 -16.16 -19.33
CA ASP A 458 -3.35 -17.39 -19.99
C ASP A 458 -2.46 -18.59 -19.64
N SER A 459 -3.08 -19.73 -19.38
CA SER A 459 -2.41 -20.99 -19.09
C SER A 459 -2.89 -22.07 -20.06
N VAL A 460 -1.95 -22.87 -20.55
CA VAL A 460 -2.20 -23.90 -21.56
C VAL A 460 -1.57 -25.22 -21.14
N PHE A 461 -2.36 -26.28 -21.16
CA PHE A 461 -1.89 -27.65 -21.03
C PHE A 461 -1.75 -28.28 -22.42
N MET A 462 -0.56 -28.77 -22.72
CA MET A 462 -0.27 -29.56 -23.90
C MET A 462 -0.11 -31.03 -23.51
N ILE A 463 -1.08 -31.85 -23.86
CA ILE A 463 -1.17 -33.24 -23.45
C ILE A 463 -0.57 -34.10 -24.56
N VAL A 464 0.54 -34.78 -24.26
CA VAL A 464 1.30 -35.63 -25.20
C VAL A 464 0.95 -37.10 -24.97
N PRO A 465 1.19 -38.00 -25.99
CA PRO A 465 0.81 -39.41 -25.94
C PRO A 465 1.31 -40.14 -24.70
N ASP A 466 2.58 -40.00 -24.38
CA ASP A 466 3.27 -40.74 -23.33
C ASP A 466 4.51 -39.99 -22.79
N ARG A 467 5.21 -40.58 -21.82
CA ARG A 467 6.45 -40.06 -21.22
C ARG A 467 7.58 -39.94 -22.23
N GLU A 468 7.64 -40.83 -23.22
CA GLU A 468 8.68 -40.81 -24.28
C GLU A 468 8.53 -39.55 -25.15
N ALA A 469 7.31 -39.20 -25.52
CA ALA A 469 7.01 -37.98 -26.30
C ALA A 469 7.38 -36.73 -25.49
N LEU A 470 7.11 -36.69 -24.17
CA LEU A 470 7.56 -35.60 -23.30
C LEU A 470 9.09 -35.49 -23.26
N GLY A 471 9.80 -36.62 -23.14
CA GLY A 471 11.26 -36.67 -23.14
C GLY A 471 11.88 -36.21 -24.47
N GLN A 472 11.24 -36.50 -25.60
CA GLN A 472 11.67 -36.02 -26.92
C GLN A 472 11.54 -34.49 -26.99
N ILE A 473 10.38 -33.92 -26.65
CA ILE A 473 10.16 -32.47 -26.61
C ILE A 473 11.17 -31.79 -25.66
N PHE A 474 11.38 -32.34 -24.48
CA PHE A 474 12.37 -31.82 -23.51
C PHE A 474 13.78 -31.77 -24.15
N THR A 475 14.19 -32.83 -24.82
CA THR A 475 15.53 -32.95 -25.44
C THR A 475 15.70 -31.95 -26.59
N GLU A 476 14.67 -31.78 -27.42
CA GLU A 476 14.64 -30.82 -28.53
C GLU A 476 14.72 -29.38 -28.05
N LEU A 477 13.89 -29.02 -27.04
CA LEU A 477 13.92 -27.69 -26.43
C LEU A 477 15.28 -27.42 -25.78
N LYS A 478 15.86 -28.39 -25.09
CA LYS A 478 17.13 -28.24 -24.38
C LYS A 478 18.31 -27.94 -25.33
N GLN A 479 18.29 -28.40 -26.55
CA GLN A 479 19.33 -28.12 -27.54
C GLN A 479 19.41 -26.63 -27.92
N ASN A 480 18.28 -25.92 -27.88
CA ASN A 480 18.15 -24.52 -28.28
C ASN A 480 17.94 -23.58 -27.07
N TRP A 481 18.05 -24.12 -25.84
CA TRP A 481 17.74 -23.41 -24.61
C TRP A 481 18.93 -22.64 -24.06
N ASP A 482 18.73 -21.39 -23.64
CA ASP A 482 19.73 -20.58 -22.97
C ASP A 482 19.74 -20.90 -21.46
N GLU A 483 20.56 -21.85 -21.04
CA GLU A 483 20.67 -22.30 -19.64
C GLU A 483 21.21 -21.23 -18.69
N GLU A 484 21.84 -20.16 -19.18
CA GLU A 484 22.30 -19.06 -18.32
C GLU A 484 21.13 -18.24 -17.76
N ARG A 485 19.95 -18.31 -18.36
CA ARG A 485 18.78 -17.55 -17.96
C ARG A 485 17.81 -18.30 -17.06
N VAL A 486 17.36 -19.48 -17.50
CA VAL A 486 16.42 -20.32 -16.75
C VAL A 486 16.76 -21.79 -17.02
N ARG A 487 16.85 -22.61 -15.98
CA ARG A 487 17.03 -24.06 -16.17
C ARG A 487 15.75 -24.70 -16.69
N LEU A 488 15.83 -25.39 -17.80
CA LEU A 488 14.74 -26.24 -18.29
C LEU A 488 14.75 -27.55 -17.49
N GLN A 489 13.65 -27.85 -16.80
CA GLN A 489 13.54 -29.02 -15.91
C GLN A 489 12.20 -29.73 -16.10
N ILE A 490 12.23 -31.03 -15.96
CA ILE A 490 11.04 -31.86 -15.77
C ILE A 490 10.70 -31.86 -14.28
N LYS A 491 9.43 -31.74 -13.99
CA LYS A 491 8.90 -31.74 -12.63
C LYS A 491 8.07 -33.00 -12.41
N TYR A 492 8.26 -33.62 -11.26
CA TYR A 492 7.35 -34.62 -10.75
C TYR A 492 6.65 -34.01 -9.53
N ASN A 493 5.40 -33.68 -9.71
CA ASN A 493 4.55 -33.05 -8.70
C ASN A 493 3.73 -34.15 -8.03
N MET A 494 3.80 -34.22 -6.71
CA MET A 494 3.00 -35.11 -5.89
C MET A 494 2.17 -34.27 -4.94
N ALA A 495 0.87 -34.51 -4.90
CA ALA A 495 -0.08 -33.86 -4.01
C ALA A 495 -0.68 -34.89 -3.05
N LEU A 496 -0.60 -34.61 -1.76
CA LEU A 496 -0.99 -35.52 -0.69
C LEU A 496 -1.96 -34.83 0.28
N ASP A 497 -3.05 -35.50 0.58
CA ASP A 497 -3.95 -35.09 1.65
C ASP A 497 -3.81 -36.02 2.83
N ILE A 498 -3.67 -35.45 4.03
CA ILE A 498 -3.50 -36.18 5.28
C ILE A 498 -4.54 -35.76 6.31
N ASP A 499 -4.93 -36.71 7.15
CA ASP A 499 -5.80 -36.45 8.28
C ASP A 499 -5.10 -35.72 9.44
N GLY A 500 -5.87 -35.24 10.41
CA GLY A 500 -5.35 -34.71 11.67
C GLY A 500 -5.53 -33.21 11.86
N THR A 501 -5.13 -32.75 13.04
CA THR A 501 -5.11 -31.31 13.41
C THR A 501 -3.95 -30.58 12.71
N ALA A 502 -4.02 -29.25 12.68
CA ALA A 502 -2.93 -28.45 12.08
C ALA A 502 -1.54 -28.73 12.72
N GLU A 503 -1.49 -28.92 14.04
CA GLU A 503 -0.24 -29.25 14.76
C GLU A 503 0.30 -30.62 14.36
N GLU A 504 -0.58 -31.61 14.21
CA GLU A 504 -0.20 -32.97 13.77
C GLU A 504 0.26 -32.99 12.32
N LYS A 505 -0.38 -32.20 11.45
CA LYS A 505 0.01 -32.05 10.05
C LYS A 505 1.40 -31.40 9.93
N VAL A 506 1.69 -30.36 10.73
CA VAL A 506 3.02 -29.73 10.79
C VAL A 506 4.08 -30.71 11.31
N ALA A 507 3.75 -31.57 12.31
CA ALA A 507 4.68 -32.57 12.81
C ALA A 507 4.98 -33.64 11.74
N ALA A 508 3.97 -34.11 11.01
CA ALA A 508 4.12 -35.06 9.92
C ALA A 508 4.98 -34.49 8.77
N GLU A 509 4.74 -33.23 8.42
CA GLU A 509 5.54 -32.54 7.42
C GLU A 509 7.01 -32.38 7.83
N ASN A 510 7.30 -32.04 9.08
CA ASN A 510 8.68 -31.97 9.56
C ASN A 510 9.41 -33.31 9.42
N THR A 511 8.70 -34.45 9.63
CA THR A 511 9.23 -35.79 9.42
C THR A 511 9.51 -36.03 7.94
N LEU A 512 8.55 -35.68 7.06
CA LEU A 512 8.71 -35.78 5.62
C LEU A 512 9.83 -34.87 5.11
N HIS A 513 9.90 -33.64 5.58
CA HIS A 513 10.96 -32.70 5.21
C HIS A 513 12.35 -33.21 5.59
N ALA A 514 12.49 -33.84 6.77
CA ALA A 514 13.73 -34.47 7.18
C ALA A 514 14.12 -35.65 6.28
N ALA A 515 13.14 -36.49 5.92
CA ALA A 515 13.37 -37.62 5.02
C ALA A 515 13.76 -37.14 3.59
N ILE A 516 13.10 -36.15 3.06
CA ILE A 516 13.41 -35.55 1.75
C ILE A 516 14.75 -34.82 1.77
N THR A 517 15.12 -34.18 2.88
CA THR A 517 16.45 -33.58 3.03
C THR A 517 17.55 -34.65 3.01
N ALA A 518 17.36 -35.76 3.74
CA ALA A 518 18.27 -36.85 3.70
C ALA A 518 18.37 -37.52 2.29
N TYR A 519 17.25 -37.61 1.58
CA TYR A 519 17.21 -38.08 0.20
C TYR A 519 18.01 -37.15 -0.71
N ASN A 520 17.81 -35.83 -0.62
CA ASN A 520 18.56 -34.83 -1.35
C ASN A 520 20.07 -34.90 -1.09
N ASP A 521 20.47 -35.10 0.18
CA ASP A 521 21.89 -35.21 0.58
C ASP A 521 22.53 -36.50 0.07
N GLY A 522 21.74 -37.58 -0.05
CA GLY A 522 22.15 -38.86 -0.64
C GLY A 522 22.25 -38.83 -2.17
N HIS A 523 21.61 -37.90 -2.81
CA HIS A 523 21.58 -37.71 -4.27
C HIS A 523 22.08 -36.30 -4.62
N PRO A 524 23.38 -35.99 -4.40
CA PRO A 524 23.89 -34.66 -4.73
C PRO A 524 23.75 -34.42 -6.25
N SER A 525 23.13 -33.27 -6.62
CA SER A 525 23.01 -32.87 -8.01
C SER A 525 24.40 -32.63 -8.61
N ASP A 526 24.93 -33.60 -9.36
CA ASP A 526 26.09 -33.36 -10.20
C ASP A 526 25.63 -32.84 -11.54
N ASP A 527 25.92 -31.58 -11.84
CA ASP A 527 25.35 -30.75 -12.92
C ASP A 527 25.51 -31.34 -14.35
N ALA A 528 26.22 -32.44 -14.51
CA ALA A 528 26.56 -33.00 -15.84
C ALA A 528 26.02 -34.41 -16.14
N LYS A 529 25.58 -35.18 -15.15
CA LYS A 529 25.25 -36.62 -15.38
C LYS A 529 23.97 -37.13 -14.75
N ASP A 530 23.42 -36.45 -13.71
CA ASP A 530 22.23 -36.95 -13.02
C ASP A 530 20.97 -36.28 -13.54
N SER A 531 19.95 -37.11 -13.82
CA SER A 531 18.60 -36.62 -14.12
C SER A 531 18.01 -35.86 -12.91
N TYR A 532 18.31 -36.25 -11.69
CA TYR A 532 17.82 -35.67 -10.46
C TYR A 532 18.47 -34.32 -10.15
N SER A 533 17.70 -33.31 -9.79
CA SER A 533 18.20 -32.03 -9.32
C SER A 533 17.93 -31.84 -7.84
N ARG A 534 16.66 -31.77 -7.44
CA ARG A 534 16.28 -31.60 -6.03
C ARG A 534 14.78 -31.81 -5.82
N THR A 535 14.41 -32.24 -4.61
CA THR A 535 13.01 -32.34 -4.16
C THR A 535 12.72 -31.31 -3.07
N TYR A 536 11.58 -30.67 -3.19
CA TYR A 536 11.05 -29.70 -2.23
C TYR A 536 9.73 -30.20 -1.67
N VAL A 537 9.48 -29.85 -0.41
CA VAL A 537 8.22 -30.13 0.29
C VAL A 537 7.59 -28.82 0.69
N GLU A 538 6.33 -28.63 0.37
CA GLU A 538 5.50 -27.53 0.84
C GLU A 538 4.29 -28.07 1.57
N CYS A 539 3.95 -27.49 2.73
CA CYS A 539 2.75 -27.86 3.48
C CYS A 539 1.89 -26.65 3.75
N ARG A 540 0.60 -26.80 3.48
CA ARG A 540 -0.37 -25.75 3.70
C ARG A 540 -0.44 -25.30 5.16
N ALA A 541 -0.38 -26.24 6.11
CA ALA A 541 -0.42 -25.92 7.54
C ALA A 541 0.83 -25.13 7.98
N GLN A 542 1.99 -25.42 7.42
CA GLN A 542 3.25 -24.73 7.71
C GLN A 542 3.30 -23.33 7.08
N ASN A 543 2.92 -23.22 5.83
CA ASN A 543 2.88 -21.96 5.11
C ASN A 543 1.84 -20.99 5.71
N ARG A 544 0.82 -21.51 6.38
CA ARG A 544 -0.19 -20.72 7.09
C ARG A 544 0.47 -19.73 8.07
N ASP A 545 1.41 -20.18 8.86
CA ASP A 545 2.10 -19.31 9.82
C ASP A 545 2.90 -18.20 9.12
N GLU A 546 3.53 -18.50 7.98
CA GLU A 546 4.27 -17.51 7.20
C GLU A 546 3.33 -16.48 6.54
N TYR A 547 2.19 -16.93 5.99
CA TYR A 547 1.18 -16.06 5.42
C TYR A 547 0.56 -15.12 6.47
N TYR A 548 0.21 -15.66 7.66
CA TYR A 548 -0.28 -14.82 8.76
C TYR A 548 0.79 -13.88 9.28
N SER A 549 2.04 -14.30 9.33
CA SER A 549 3.16 -13.44 9.73
C SER A 549 3.34 -12.26 8.78
N LEU A 550 3.40 -12.52 7.48
CA LEU A 550 3.57 -11.47 6.47
C LEU A 550 2.37 -10.52 6.46
N ASN A 551 1.15 -11.07 6.29
CA ASN A 551 -0.06 -10.27 6.16
C ASN A 551 -0.44 -9.56 7.46
N GLY A 552 -0.18 -10.19 8.62
CA GLY A 552 -0.34 -9.58 9.95
C GLY A 552 0.63 -8.42 10.16
N GLY A 553 1.88 -8.58 9.74
CA GLY A 553 2.88 -7.50 9.73
C GLY A 553 2.46 -6.32 8.84
N LEU A 554 1.99 -6.61 7.61
CA LEU A 554 1.48 -5.59 6.69
C LEU A 554 0.26 -4.86 7.24
N LEU A 555 -0.70 -5.58 7.83
CA LEU A 555 -1.87 -4.97 8.48
C LEU A 555 -1.46 -4.10 9.67
N PHE A 556 -0.52 -4.57 10.49
CA PHE A 556 -0.01 -3.81 11.62
C PHE A 556 0.59 -2.47 11.15
N ILE A 557 1.49 -2.48 10.17
CA ILE A 557 2.07 -1.25 9.59
C ILE A 557 0.98 -0.41 8.89
N GLY A 558 0.06 -1.04 8.17
CA GLY A 558 -1.07 -0.36 7.52
C GLY A 558 -1.92 0.44 8.51
N LEU A 559 -2.23 -0.14 9.67
CA LEU A 559 -2.96 0.54 10.75
C LEU A 559 -2.14 1.69 11.36
N PHE A 560 -0.83 1.52 11.56
CA PHE A 560 0.06 2.57 12.05
C PHE A 560 0.14 3.75 11.08
N LEU A 561 0.35 3.49 9.80
CA LEU A 561 0.37 4.52 8.75
C LEU A 561 -1.01 5.19 8.63
N GLY A 562 -2.08 4.40 8.66
CA GLY A 562 -3.44 4.91 8.65
C GLY A 562 -3.72 5.86 9.81
N ALA A 563 -3.32 5.50 11.02
CA ALA A 563 -3.43 6.36 12.21
C ALA A 563 -2.61 7.65 12.07
N MET A 564 -1.38 7.57 11.53
CA MET A 564 -0.56 8.74 11.26
C MET A 564 -1.20 9.68 10.23
N PHE A 565 -1.63 9.15 9.08
CA PHE A 565 -2.26 9.97 8.03
C PHE A 565 -3.57 10.59 8.52
N LEU A 566 -4.35 9.84 9.30
CA LEU A 566 -5.56 10.35 9.93
C LEU A 566 -5.25 11.51 10.87
N MET A 567 -4.26 11.35 11.75
CA MET A 567 -3.83 12.40 12.67
C MET A 567 -3.38 13.67 11.94
N VAL A 568 -2.59 13.51 10.86
CA VAL A 568 -2.16 14.63 10.01
C VAL A 568 -3.36 15.32 9.38
N THR A 569 -4.31 14.55 8.85
CA THR A 569 -5.55 15.07 8.27
C THR A 569 -6.34 15.88 9.28
N VAL A 570 -6.54 15.35 10.49
CA VAL A 570 -7.21 16.04 11.60
C VAL A 570 -6.54 17.37 11.93
N LEU A 571 -5.22 17.41 11.96
CA LEU A 571 -4.48 18.64 12.29
C LEU A 571 -4.53 19.68 11.17
N ILE A 572 -4.43 19.26 9.91
CA ILE A 572 -4.62 20.18 8.80
C ILE A 572 -6.01 20.80 8.84
N ILE A 573 -7.03 20.01 9.09
CA ILE A 573 -8.41 20.45 9.26
C ILE A 573 -8.52 21.46 10.43
N PHE A 574 -7.98 21.12 11.58
CA PHE A 574 -8.04 21.95 12.78
C PHE A 574 -7.37 23.31 12.57
N TYR A 575 -6.15 23.33 12.07
CA TYR A 575 -5.43 24.60 11.82
C TYR A 575 -6.12 25.44 10.76
N LYS A 576 -6.65 24.79 9.73
CA LYS A 576 -7.40 25.47 8.67
C LYS A 576 -8.64 26.15 9.25
N GLN A 577 -9.43 25.44 10.04
CA GLN A 577 -10.65 26.01 10.64
C GLN A 577 -10.39 27.17 11.59
N ILE A 578 -9.35 27.06 12.41
CA ILE A 578 -8.95 28.18 13.29
C ILE A 578 -8.55 29.39 12.44
N SER A 579 -7.73 29.19 11.39
CA SER A 579 -7.30 30.30 10.53
C SER A 579 -8.47 30.97 9.84
N GLU A 580 -9.37 30.17 9.24
CA GLU A 580 -10.57 30.67 8.56
C GLU A 580 -11.52 31.38 9.56
N GLY A 581 -11.68 30.85 10.78
CA GLY A 581 -12.54 31.45 11.78
C GLY A 581 -12.13 32.89 12.13
N TYR A 582 -10.84 33.19 12.25
CA TYR A 582 -10.37 34.55 12.53
C TYR A 582 -10.53 35.49 11.31
N GLU A 583 -10.29 35.00 10.10
CA GLU A 583 -10.45 35.80 8.86
C GLU A 583 -11.92 36.09 8.59
N ASP A 584 -12.79 35.12 8.79
CA ASP A 584 -14.21 35.23 8.57
C ASP A 584 -14.89 36.14 9.61
N LYS A 585 -14.38 36.19 10.84
CA LYS A 585 -14.89 37.11 11.85
C LYS A 585 -14.91 38.56 11.36
N GLU A 586 -13.81 39.01 10.75
CA GLU A 586 -13.71 40.37 10.21
C GLU A 586 -14.64 40.56 9.00
N ARG A 587 -14.70 39.58 8.09
CA ARG A 587 -15.56 39.63 6.89
C ARG A 587 -17.04 39.68 7.22
N TYR A 588 -17.48 38.86 8.17
CA TYR A 588 -18.89 38.82 8.55
C TYR A 588 -19.34 40.09 9.31
N ALA A 589 -18.46 40.64 10.16
CA ALA A 589 -18.71 41.93 10.77
C ALA A 589 -18.94 43.08 9.75
N ILE A 590 -18.26 43.01 8.60
CA ILE A 590 -18.47 43.96 7.50
C ILE A 590 -19.82 43.66 6.82
N MET A 591 -20.16 42.39 6.55
CA MET A 591 -21.41 42.00 5.90
C MET A 591 -22.65 42.36 6.71
N GLU A 592 -22.59 42.25 8.04
CA GLU A 592 -23.65 42.71 8.96
C GLU A 592 -23.85 44.22 8.87
N LYS A 593 -22.75 44.99 8.80
CA LYS A 593 -22.80 46.45 8.64
C LYS A 593 -23.42 46.86 7.28
N VAL A 594 -23.36 46.04 6.28
CA VAL A 594 -23.96 46.24 4.95
C VAL A 594 -25.40 45.74 4.90
N GLY A 595 -25.95 45.16 5.99
CA GLY A 595 -27.35 44.82 6.13
C GLY A 595 -27.72 43.35 5.96
N MET A 596 -26.74 42.42 5.97
CA MET A 596 -27.04 40.97 6.04
C MET A 596 -27.59 40.60 7.43
N SER A 597 -28.65 39.81 7.44
CA SER A 597 -29.19 39.26 8.70
C SER A 597 -28.31 38.17 9.27
N ASN A 598 -28.29 38.03 10.61
CA ASN A 598 -27.56 36.97 11.28
C ASN A 598 -27.92 35.56 10.77
N ALA A 599 -29.15 35.33 10.38
CA ALA A 599 -29.59 34.05 9.82
C ALA A 599 -28.95 33.74 8.45
N GLU A 600 -28.83 34.77 7.60
CA GLU A 600 -28.18 34.64 6.27
C GLU A 600 -26.69 34.43 6.42
N VAL A 601 -26.04 35.14 7.36
CA VAL A 601 -24.62 34.93 7.71
C VAL A 601 -24.39 33.50 8.17
N LYS A 602 -25.14 33.00 9.16
CA LYS A 602 -25.04 31.64 9.65
C LYS A 602 -25.25 30.58 8.56
N ARG A 603 -26.23 30.81 7.66
CA ARG A 603 -26.50 29.90 6.54
C ARG A 603 -25.37 29.88 5.51
N SER A 604 -24.82 31.05 5.18
CA SER A 604 -23.67 31.18 4.26
C SER A 604 -22.46 30.48 4.82
N ILE A 605 -22.12 30.70 6.09
CA ILE A 605 -21.04 30.03 6.83
C ILE A 605 -21.21 28.53 6.75
N ARG A 606 -22.38 28.00 7.12
CA ARG A 606 -22.64 26.55 7.13
C ARG A 606 -22.43 25.92 5.77
N THR A 607 -22.92 26.53 4.70
CA THR A 607 -22.79 26.03 3.35
C THR A 607 -21.32 26.00 2.89
N GLN A 608 -20.58 27.07 3.16
CA GLN A 608 -19.16 27.16 2.80
C GLN A 608 -18.31 26.12 3.56
N ILE A 609 -18.52 25.99 4.88
CA ILE A 609 -17.80 25.02 5.72
C ILE A 609 -18.09 23.59 5.22
N LEU A 610 -19.34 23.23 5.00
CA LEU A 610 -19.72 21.91 4.50
C LEU A 610 -19.07 21.61 3.15
N THR A 611 -19.11 22.56 2.20
CA THR A 611 -18.47 22.35 0.89
C THR A 611 -16.98 22.13 1.01
N VAL A 612 -16.28 22.97 1.78
CA VAL A 612 -14.82 22.88 1.98
C VAL A 612 -14.43 21.59 2.69
N PHE A 613 -15.29 21.08 3.57
CA PHE A 613 -15.04 19.86 4.33
C PHE A 613 -15.28 18.59 3.53
N PHE A 614 -16.41 18.50 2.84
CA PHE A 614 -16.82 17.27 2.16
C PHE A 614 -16.23 17.11 0.75
N LEU A 615 -15.79 18.20 0.12
CA LEU A 615 -15.17 18.13 -1.21
C LEU A 615 -13.91 17.23 -1.24
N PRO A 616 -12.95 17.36 -0.32
CA PRO A 616 -11.76 16.49 -0.31
C PRO A 616 -12.08 15.00 -0.09
N ILE A 617 -13.07 14.71 0.77
CA ILE A 617 -13.49 13.32 1.03
C ILE A 617 -14.21 12.74 -0.18
N GLY A 618 -15.12 13.48 -0.79
CA GLY A 618 -15.79 13.03 -2.01
C GLY A 618 -14.77 12.70 -3.11
N ALA A 619 -13.74 13.54 -3.25
CA ALA A 619 -12.64 13.29 -4.18
C ALA A 619 -11.80 12.07 -3.75
N ALA A 620 -11.52 11.89 -2.45
CA ALA A 620 -10.79 10.73 -1.96
C ALA A 620 -11.53 9.41 -2.21
N VAL A 621 -12.83 9.36 -1.96
CA VAL A 621 -13.66 8.20 -2.28
C VAL A 621 -13.66 7.92 -3.77
N LEU A 622 -13.76 8.95 -4.61
CA LEU A 622 -13.67 8.80 -6.07
C LEU A 622 -12.31 8.21 -6.48
N HIS A 623 -11.20 8.68 -5.89
CA HIS A 623 -9.88 8.13 -6.15
C HIS A 623 -9.79 6.64 -5.80
N VAL A 624 -10.37 6.22 -4.67
CA VAL A 624 -10.40 4.81 -4.25
C VAL A 624 -11.22 3.96 -5.23
N VAL A 625 -12.39 4.45 -5.65
CA VAL A 625 -13.24 3.75 -6.63
C VAL A 625 -12.52 3.57 -7.96
N MET A 626 -11.81 4.62 -8.43
CA MET A 626 -11.04 4.55 -9.68
C MET A 626 -9.79 3.67 -9.57
N ALA A 627 -9.18 3.59 -8.40
CA ALA A 627 -8.03 2.71 -8.14
C ALA A 627 -8.44 1.25 -7.91
N PHE A 628 -9.70 0.96 -7.64
CA PHE A 628 -10.20 -0.37 -7.26
C PHE A 628 -9.79 -1.49 -8.24
N PRO A 629 -9.94 -1.35 -9.58
CA PRO A 629 -9.54 -2.39 -10.52
C PRO A 629 -8.04 -2.70 -10.48
N MET A 630 -7.21 -1.65 -10.44
CA MET A 630 -5.75 -1.82 -10.36
C MET A 630 -5.33 -2.51 -9.05
N ILE A 631 -5.91 -2.13 -7.90
CA ILE A 631 -5.61 -2.76 -6.61
C ILE A 631 -6.09 -4.22 -6.59
N LYS A 632 -7.22 -4.52 -7.23
CA LYS A 632 -7.70 -5.89 -7.41
C LYS A 632 -6.64 -6.76 -8.09
N TRP A 633 -6.04 -6.29 -9.18
CA TRP A 633 -4.98 -7.01 -9.88
C TRP A 633 -3.70 -7.15 -9.04
N ILE A 634 -3.34 -6.12 -8.26
CA ILE A 634 -2.23 -6.22 -7.30
C ILE A 634 -2.52 -7.29 -6.24
N LEU A 635 -3.74 -7.36 -5.72
CA LEU A 635 -4.13 -8.40 -4.77
C LEU A 635 -4.13 -9.81 -5.39
N ALA A 636 -4.51 -9.93 -6.67
CA ALA A 636 -4.45 -11.18 -7.41
C ALA A 636 -3.03 -11.74 -7.51
N ALA A 637 -2.00 -10.87 -7.63
CA ALA A 637 -0.59 -11.27 -7.55
C ALA A 637 -0.21 -11.95 -6.22
N PHE A 638 -1.02 -11.79 -5.18
CA PHE A 638 -0.89 -12.48 -3.90
C PHE A 638 -1.94 -13.57 -3.69
N SER A 639 -2.47 -14.13 -4.79
CA SER A 639 -3.55 -15.15 -4.81
C SER A 639 -4.85 -14.72 -4.09
N LEU A 640 -5.10 -13.41 -4.00
CA LEU A 640 -6.26 -12.82 -3.33
C LEU A 640 -7.29 -12.35 -4.37
N ASN A 641 -8.01 -13.29 -4.97
CA ASN A 641 -8.98 -13.01 -6.04
C ASN A 641 -10.42 -12.72 -5.56
N ASN A 642 -10.65 -12.71 -4.23
CA ASN A 642 -11.97 -12.46 -3.65
C ASN A 642 -12.36 -10.98 -3.72
N THR A 643 -12.90 -10.56 -4.87
CA THR A 643 -13.33 -9.18 -5.14
C THR A 643 -14.40 -8.69 -4.14
N THR A 644 -15.28 -9.60 -3.70
CA THR A 644 -16.33 -9.27 -2.73
C THR A 644 -15.76 -8.93 -1.37
N LEU A 645 -14.78 -9.70 -0.90
CA LEU A 645 -14.05 -9.42 0.34
C LEU A 645 -13.35 -8.06 0.26
N PHE A 646 -12.66 -7.78 -0.86
CA PHE A 646 -11.99 -6.49 -1.04
C PHE A 646 -12.97 -5.32 -1.04
N ALA A 647 -14.10 -5.43 -1.75
CA ALA A 647 -15.14 -4.41 -1.77
C ALA A 647 -15.70 -4.15 -0.35
N LEU A 648 -15.92 -5.22 0.43
CA LEU A 648 -16.36 -5.11 1.82
C LEU A 648 -15.32 -4.40 2.69
N CYS A 649 -14.03 -4.75 2.58
CA CYS A 649 -12.95 -4.09 3.31
C CYS A 649 -12.87 -2.59 2.98
N VAL A 650 -13.01 -2.22 1.70
CA VAL A 650 -13.06 -0.81 1.28
C VAL A 650 -14.27 -0.10 1.88
N ALA A 651 -15.46 -0.71 1.82
CA ALA A 651 -16.69 -0.12 2.35
C ALA A 651 -16.62 0.09 3.87
N VAL A 652 -16.16 -0.91 4.62
CA VAL A 652 -16.00 -0.84 6.09
C VAL A 652 -14.98 0.21 6.46
N THR A 653 -13.82 0.23 5.80
CA THR A 653 -12.77 1.23 6.06
C THR A 653 -13.27 2.64 5.75
N ALA A 654 -13.98 2.83 4.63
CA ALA A 654 -14.56 4.12 4.26
C ALA A 654 -15.61 4.59 5.28
N LEU A 655 -16.45 3.68 5.77
CA LEU A 655 -17.45 3.98 6.80
C LEU A 655 -16.80 4.42 8.11
N VAL A 656 -15.84 3.66 8.62
CA VAL A 656 -15.09 3.98 9.85
C VAL A 656 -14.37 5.32 9.71
N PHE A 657 -13.68 5.52 8.58
CA PHE A 657 -13.01 6.78 8.29
C PHE A 657 -14.00 7.96 8.26
N LEU A 658 -15.15 7.81 7.61
CA LEU A 658 -16.19 8.83 7.54
C LEU A 658 -16.73 9.17 8.94
N LEU A 659 -16.96 8.19 9.80
CA LEU A 659 -17.42 8.40 11.18
C LEU A 659 -16.40 9.22 11.99
N ILE A 660 -15.12 8.86 11.90
CA ILE A 660 -14.04 9.61 12.58
C ILE A 660 -13.97 11.03 12.02
N TYR A 661 -14.06 11.19 10.72
CA TYR A 661 -14.03 12.48 10.08
C TYR A 661 -15.20 13.37 10.46
N LEU A 662 -16.42 12.83 10.57
CA LEU A 662 -17.60 13.52 11.08
C LEU A 662 -17.44 13.96 12.55
N LEU A 663 -16.83 13.13 13.38
CA LEU A 663 -16.50 13.48 14.75
C LEU A 663 -15.53 14.68 14.79
N VAL A 664 -14.47 14.62 14.00
CA VAL A 664 -13.49 15.72 13.87
C VAL A 664 -14.17 16.99 13.38
N PHE A 665 -15.06 16.87 12.38
CA PHE A 665 -15.85 17.99 11.89
C PHE A 665 -16.70 18.61 13.00
N ALA A 666 -17.41 17.82 13.78
CA ALA A 666 -18.25 18.30 14.87
C ALA A 666 -17.44 19.04 15.95
N LEU A 667 -16.27 18.51 16.32
CA LEU A 667 -15.39 19.12 17.32
C LEU A 667 -14.76 20.44 16.83
N THR A 668 -14.28 20.44 15.59
CA THR A 668 -13.60 21.61 15.02
C THR A 668 -14.58 22.73 14.65
N SER A 669 -15.78 22.39 14.19
CA SER A 669 -16.84 23.35 13.91
C SER A 669 -17.29 24.11 15.16
N ARG A 670 -17.33 23.45 16.34
CA ARG A 670 -17.61 24.14 17.62
C ARG A 670 -16.57 25.22 17.90
N SER A 671 -15.29 24.94 17.67
CA SER A 671 -14.22 25.92 17.86
C SER A 671 -14.34 27.10 16.87
N TYR A 672 -14.67 26.83 15.63
CA TYR A 672 -14.93 27.85 14.62
C TYR A 672 -16.10 28.76 15.00
N TYR A 673 -17.26 28.19 15.35
CA TYR A 673 -18.43 28.98 15.76
C TYR A 673 -18.17 29.82 17.01
N LYS A 674 -17.33 29.33 17.95
CA LYS A 674 -16.91 30.11 19.13
C LYS A 674 -16.09 31.34 18.75
N ILE A 675 -15.22 31.23 17.72
CA ILE A 675 -14.39 32.35 17.23
C ILE A 675 -15.23 33.38 16.50
N VAL A 676 -16.14 32.95 15.65
CA VAL A 676 -16.99 33.83 14.82
C VAL A 676 -18.19 34.36 15.64
N GLY A 677 -18.77 33.55 16.53
CA GLY A 677 -20.03 33.80 17.21
C GLY A 677 -19.93 34.68 18.46
N ASN A 678 -18.73 35.06 18.95
CA ASN A 678 -18.59 35.96 20.07
C ASN A 678 -18.96 37.43 19.75
N GLN A 679 -19.52 37.68 18.57
CA GLN A 679 -20.10 38.96 18.16
C GLN A 679 -21.44 38.82 17.44
N VAL A 680 -21.98 37.61 17.29
CA VAL A 680 -23.29 37.32 16.65
C VAL A 680 -24.30 36.86 17.71
#